data_44d227995e7b9ca7ab8be7455e43bc9a
#
_entry.id   44d227995e7b9ca7ab8be7455e43bc9a
#
_cell.length_a   1.000
_cell.length_b   1.000
_cell.length_c   1.000
_cell.angle_alpha   90.00
_cell.angle_beta   90.00
_cell.angle_gamma   90.00
#
_symmetry.space_group_name_H-M   'P 1'
#
loop_
_entity.id
_entity.type
_entity.pdbx_description
1 polymer ?
#
loop_
_entity_poly.entity_id
_entity_poly.type
_entity_poly.pdbx_seq_one_letter_code
_entity_poly.pdbx_strand_id
1 'polypeptide(L)'
;MKTLWAIILIFVLTDNLTGQNTRKNTFPIRITVCDSINHEPLFLATISLTQDNHKIIAGSSDAQGEYLFPSVQTGVYKLKVSFIGYKTYTDTIRITGDFSLHILLAPDQVVMQEVIVTARESHGMTSSSIIDRKAMEHLQPSSFSDLLELLPGGRSADPALNQVNPIRLREAGEGSSSSDYDVASRGVAFFINGTPINTGADMLYVSGEASTDDRKRSTVNRGVDMRSISTDGIEQVEIIRGIPSVEYGNLTSGIVKIKRKMGGNHFNARFKADESSKLVYLGKGFEFPKRQIKINSDIDWLDAKADPRDNLENYKRLTFSLRLEKTWKTGPYNVFYSTHADYNGSFNTEKIDPDINRHKEDSYKSRINRLSWINNIEWQSENQTAFFNSLSFNSSVSFSKDKVDEVRYNSLSRAMAAPNSNEAGEHDGVFLPFQFVGTQKVDNRPFGAYVRLTGNFRLFIAKTRQELKIGTDWQMDKNFGEGQLYDPLRPVNYTSISTRPRPYNDIPAGHDLSFFAEDYFTLPVSTHTLEIQAGVRASSLLNLPKAYKLHNKFYFDPRVNMKWLFPAFFIGDQKLSYEIGGGIGWHSMMPSLTQLYPNLLYEDIIQLNYYHNNPAYRRLQMITYIIDRTNPDLSAARNFKWEIRGNITYAENNLSVTYFKENMTSGFRTGTRLLPLAYKTYDNNSIDATTLDGPPDLSQMTYTQDTLMCIYGITTNGTKLRKTGVEFQFSSKRIPALATR
;
A
#
# COMPACT_ATOMS: atom_id res chain seq x y z
N MET A 1 -18.49 43.70 -0.07
CA MET A 1 -17.15 44.27 0.18
C MET A 1 -17.23 45.75 0.59
N LYS A 2 -18.00 46.11 1.61
CA LYS A 2 -18.06 47.48 2.16
C LYS A 2 -18.31 47.51 3.68
N THR A 3 -18.13 46.39 4.39
CA THR A 3 -18.40 46.28 5.84
C THR A 3 -17.21 45.73 6.65
N LEU A 4 -16.02 45.60 6.04
CA LEU A 4 -14.83 45.09 6.75
C LEU A 4 -13.76 46.18 7.03
N TRP A 5 -14.03 47.48 6.79
CA TRP A 5 -13.09 48.59 7.00
C TRP A 5 -13.48 49.48 8.17
N ALA A 6 -14.55 49.16 8.92
CA ALA A 6 -15.05 50.01 10.02
C ALA A 6 -14.65 49.54 11.44
N ILE A 7 -13.85 48.45 11.56
CA ILE A 7 -13.46 47.90 12.90
C ILE A 7 -11.98 48.17 13.23
N ILE A 8 -11.18 48.74 12.32
CA ILE A 8 -9.76 49.05 12.58
C ILE A 8 -9.52 50.52 13.01
N LEU A 9 -10.53 51.36 13.06
CA LEU A 9 -10.37 52.79 13.36
C LEU A 9 -10.91 53.28 14.73
N ILE A 10 -11.20 52.41 15.68
CA ILE A 10 -11.73 52.78 17.03
C ILE A 10 -10.78 52.42 18.18
N PHE A 11 -9.53 52.07 17.94
CA PHE A 11 -8.57 51.79 19.04
C PHE A 11 -7.37 52.76 19.11
N VAL A 12 -7.53 53.97 18.63
CA VAL A 12 -6.55 55.04 18.88
C VAL A 12 -7.35 56.27 19.29
N LEU A 13 -7.59 56.44 20.60
CA LEU A 13 -7.85 57.71 21.28
C LEU A 13 -8.66 57.42 22.56
N THR A 14 -7.99 57.05 23.64
CA THR A 14 -8.27 57.46 25.03
C THR A 14 -7.24 56.76 25.90
N ASP A 15 -6.23 57.51 26.34
CA ASP A 15 -5.81 57.47 27.73
C ASP A 15 -4.82 58.60 27.96
N ASN A 16 -5.34 59.62 28.54
CA ASN A 16 -4.53 60.59 29.31
C ASN A 16 -4.91 60.51 30.78
N LEU A 17 -3.87 60.54 31.61
CA LEU A 17 -3.82 60.98 33.02
C LEU A 17 -4.10 59.89 34.06
N THR A 18 -3.01 59.37 34.63
CA THR A 18 -2.60 59.84 36.00
C THR A 18 -1.18 59.31 36.29
N GLY A 19 -0.24 60.22 36.38
CA GLY A 19 1.11 59.92 36.85
C GLY A 19 1.15 59.72 38.33
N GLN A 20 1.61 58.52 38.76
CA GLN A 20 2.31 58.36 40.03
C GLN A 20 3.74 57.98 39.73
N ASN A 21 4.64 58.93 39.88
CA ASN A 21 6.08 58.81 39.84
C ASN A 21 6.59 57.98 41.02
N THR A 22 6.54 56.65 40.92
CA THR A 22 7.45 55.79 41.64
C THR A 22 8.72 55.65 40.79
N ARG A 23 9.83 56.23 41.24
CA ARG A 23 11.17 55.99 40.69
C ARG A 23 11.44 54.51 40.78
N LYS A 24 11.19 53.80 39.68
CA LYS A 24 11.59 52.40 39.54
C LYS A 24 13.11 52.42 39.34
N ASN A 25 13.86 51.83 40.28
CA ASN A 25 15.29 51.61 40.14
C ASN A 25 15.50 50.64 38.96
N THR A 26 15.92 51.17 37.83
CA THR A 26 16.26 50.41 36.63
C THR A 26 17.74 50.53 36.34
N PHE A 27 18.35 49.46 35.92
CA PHE A 27 19.78 49.37 35.68
C PHE A 27 20.09 48.84 34.30
N PRO A 28 21.16 49.29 33.62
CA PRO A 28 21.64 48.68 32.40
C PRO A 28 22.35 47.37 32.70
N ILE A 29 22.03 46.32 31.91
CA ILE A 29 22.63 44.99 32.03
C ILE A 29 23.29 44.65 30.70
N ARG A 30 24.59 44.42 30.73
CA ARG A 30 25.36 43.99 29.57
C ARG A 30 25.60 42.48 29.64
N ILE A 31 25.30 41.78 28.54
CA ILE A 31 25.55 40.34 28.43
C ILE A 31 26.40 40.10 27.19
N THR A 32 27.55 39.47 27.39
CA THR A 32 28.46 39.04 26.32
C THR A 32 28.38 37.54 26.19
N VAL A 33 28.20 37.05 24.97
CA VAL A 33 28.02 35.61 24.67
C VAL A 33 29.13 35.16 23.70
N CYS A 34 29.91 34.17 24.15
CA CYS A 34 31.01 33.63 23.38
C CYS A 34 30.96 32.06 23.33
N ASP A 35 31.62 31.46 22.38
CA ASP A 35 31.89 30.04 22.32
C ASP A 35 32.82 29.61 23.47
N SER A 36 32.51 28.50 24.14
CA SER A 36 33.28 28.01 25.27
C SER A 36 34.63 27.37 24.89
N ILE A 37 34.87 27.04 23.63
CA ILE A 37 36.08 26.36 23.16
C ILE A 37 37.09 27.37 22.58
N ASN A 38 36.63 28.20 21.63
CA ASN A 38 37.52 29.15 20.92
C ASN A 38 37.37 30.60 21.39
N HIS A 39 36.43 30.89 22.31
CA HIS A 39 36.11 32.20 22.84
C HIS A 39 35.69 33.22 21.76
N GLU A 40 35.29 32.77 20.58
CA GLU A 40 34.77 33.68 19.56
C GLU A 40 33.38 34.23 19.93
N PRO A 41 33.11 35.53 19.66
CA PRO A 41 31.82 36.13 19.96
C PRO A 41 30.71 35.50 19.10
N LEU A 42 29.57 35.20 19.70
CA LEU A 42 28.42 34.60 19.00
C LEU A 42 27.44 35.70 18.58
N PHE A 43 27.45 36.01 17.30
CA PHE A 43 26.55 37.00 16.67
C PHE A 43 25.12 36.46 16.54
N LEU A 44 24.11 37.27 16.90
CA LEU A 44 22.69 36.93 16.91
C LEU A 44 22.29 35.79 17.92
N ALA A 45 23.05 35.59 18.97
CA ALA A 45 22.60 34.78 20.07
C ALA A 45 21.38 35.43 20.75
N THR A 46 20.31 34.64 20.93
CA THR A 46 19.08 35.15 21.57
C THR A 46 19.22 35.14 23.09
N ILE A 47 19.00 36.31 23.67
CA ILE A 47 19.11 36.51 25.13
C ILE A 47 17.75 36.96 25.66
N SER A 48 17.22 36.31 26.67
CA SER A 48 15.93 36.66 27.28
C SER A 48 15.96 36.65 28.79
N LEU A 49 15.30 37.63 29.40
CA LEU A 49 15.07 37.78 30.82
C LEU A 49 13.57 37.62 31.10
N THR A 50 13.20 36.70 31.95
CA THR A 50 11.80 36.41 32.31
C THR A 50 11.62 36.64 33.82
N GLN A 51 10.64 37.44 34.20
CA GLN A 51 10.23 37.65 35.60
C GLN A 51 8.82 37.08 35.80
N ASP A 52 8.64 36.22 36.82
CA ASP A 52 7.35 35.66 37.29
C ASP A 52 6.41 35.17 36.17
N ASN A 53 6.94 34.43 35.20
CA ASN A 53 6.24 33.83 34.04
C ASN A 53 5.46 34.79 33.11
N HIS A 54 5.47 36.10 33.33
CA HIS A 54 4.59 37.02 32.58
C HIS A 54 5.27 38.15 31.81
N LYS A 55 6.52 38.52 32.13
CA LYS A 55 7.22 39.58 31.38
C LYS A 55 8.53 39.08 30.82
N ILE A 56 8.61 38.98 29.48
CA ILE A 56 9.82 38.61 28.75
C ILE A 56 10.43 39.84 28.13
N ILE A 57 11.70 40.14 28.46
CA ILE A 57 12.53 41.13 27.78
C ILE A 57 13.58 40.33 26.99
N ALA A 58 13.65 40.48 25.69
CA ALA A 58 14.57 39.71 24.86
C ALA A 58 15.27 40.58 23.82
N GLY A 59 16.44 40.11 23.41
CA GLY A 59 17.21 40.70 22.30
C GLY A 59 18.23 39.71 21.76
N SER A 60 19.03 40.16 20.76
CA SER A 60 20.07 39.37 20.13
C SER A 60 21.42 40.07 20.24
N SER A 61 22.50 39.29 20.47
CA SER A 61 23.86 39.82 20.52
C SER A 61 24.30 40.41 19.17
N ASP A 62 25.13 41.43 19.25
CA ASP A 62 25.79 42.07 18.10
C ASP A 62 27.00 41.30 17.57
N ALA A 63 27.78 41.89 16.63
CA ALA A 63 28.95 41.25 16.04
C ALA A 63 30.11 41.02 17.05
N GLN A 64 30.09 41.69 18.19
CA GLN A 64 31.00 41.50 19.31
C GLN A 64 30.48 40.55 20.35
N GLY A 65 29.32 39.89 20.07
CA GLY A 65 28.64 38.98 20.97
C GLY A 65 27.93 39.67 22.13
N GLU A 66 27.79 40.98 22.13
CA GLU A 66 27.25 41.77 23.22
C GLU A 66 25.77 42.16 22.97
N TYR A 67 25.01 42.17 24.07
CA TYR A 67 23.68 42.75 24.12
C TYR A 67 23.51 43.61 25.39
N LEU A 68 23.04 44.83 25.24
CA LEU A 68 22.74 45.74 26.34
C LEU A 68 21.23 45.85 26.55
N PHE A 69 20.77 45.43 27.72
CA PHE A 69 19.45 45.81 28.20
C PHE A 69 19.53 47.18 28.84
N PRO A 70 19.00 48.25 28.22
CA PRO A 70 19.27 49.59 28.69
C PRO A 70 18.60 49.98 30.02
N SER A 71 17.54 49.26 30.37
CA SER A 71 16.73 49.57 31.56
C SER A 71 15.97 48.35 32.07
N VAL A 72 16.53 47.63 33.06
CA VAL A 72 15.91 46.47 33.71
C VAL A 72 15.60 46.80 35.14
N GLN A 73 14.41 46.49 35.64
CA GLN A 73 14.00 46.73 37.00
C GLN A 73 14.75 45.84 37.98
N THR A 74 14.93 46.27 39.22
CA THR A 74 15.43 45.43 40.30
C THR A 74 14.51 44.25 40.50
N GLY A 75 15.06 43.02 40.60
CA GLY A 75 14.26 41.80 40.79
C GLY A 75 15.06 40.54 40.49
N VAL A 76 14.37 39.41 40.60
CA VAL A 76 14.91 38.11 40.23
C VAL A 76 14.39 37.75 38.85
N TYR A 77 15.31 37.40 37.98
CA TYR A 77 15.01 37.07 36.57
C TYR A 77 15.59 35.71 36.22
N LYS A 78 14.83 34.95 35.47
CA LYS A 78 15.33 33.75 34.76
C LYS A 78 15.97 34.22 33.44
N LEU A 79 17.29 34.11 33.38
CA LEU A 79 18.08 34.39 32.18
C LEU A 79 18.10 33.11 31.31
N LYS A 80 17.80 33.24 30.02
CA LYS A 80 17.97 32.20 29.03
C LYS A 80 18.73 32.75 27.84
N VAL A 81 19.82 32.05 27.48
CA VAL A 81 20.63 32.37 26.30
C VAL A 81 20.69 31.16 25.38
N SER A 82 20.36 31.35 24.11
CA SER A 82 20.34 30.28 23.12
C SER A 82 20.93 30.75 21.79
N PHE A 83 21.67 29.85 21.16
CA PHE A 83 22.22 30.03 19.83
C PHE A 83 22.16 28.71 19.06
N ILE A 84 21.95 28.75 17.75
CA ILE A 84 21.85 27.54 16.92
C ILE A 84 23.19 26.80 16.97
N GLY A 85 23.13 25.48 17.31
CA GLY A 85 24.32 24.63 17.44
C GLY A 85 24.98 24.68 18.82
N TYR A 86 24.36 25.33 19.82
CA TYR A 86 24.88 25.44 21.18
C TYR A 86 23.86 25.02 22.24
N LYS A 87 24.35 24.48 23.36
CA LYS A 87 23.49 24.15 24.53
C LYS A 87 22.92 25.43 25.09
N THR A 88 21.60 25.43 25.27
CA THR A 88 20.90 26.56 25.88
C THR A 88 21.40 26.77 27.33
N TYR A 89 21.92 27.96 27.63
CA TYR A 89 22.26 28.36 28.98
C TYR A 89 21.01 28.93 29.70
N THR A 90 20.80 28.50 30.91
CA THR A 90 19.70 28.99 31.74
C THR A 90 20.18 29.16 33.17
N ASP A 91 19.97 30.39 33.74
CA ASP A 91 20.36 30.73 35.11
C ASP A 91 19.34 31.67 35.73
N THR A 92 19.38 31.78 37.05
CA THR A 92 18.55 32.73 37.80
C THR A 92 19.42 33.85 38.37
N ILE A 93 19.27 35.06 37.81
CA ILE A 93 20.06 36.23 38.18
C ILE A 93 19.23 37.22 39.02
N ARG A 94 19.86 37.82 40.05
CA ARG A 94 19.25 38.87 40.83
C ARG A 94 19.86 40.23 40.43
N ILE A 95 19.03 41.10 39.94
CA ILE A 95 19.42 42.45 39.50
C ILE A 95 19.20 43.42 40.65
N THR A 96 20.30 43.99 41.16
CA THR A 96 20.31 44.98 42.25
C THR A 96 21.09 46.23 41.92
N GLY A 97 21.78 46.25 40.76
CA GLY A 97 22.63 47.35 40.24
C GLY A 97 23.09 47.05 38.86
N ASP A 98 23.93 47.93 38.32
CA ASP A 98 24.57 47.74 37.02
C ASP A 98 25.54 46.55 37.11
N PHE A 99 25.47 45.62 36.14
CA PHE A 99 26.47 44.58 36.04
C PHE A 99 26.61 44.07 34.60
N SER A 100 27.75 43.44 34.32
CA SER A 100 28.02 42.73 33.07
C SER A 100 28.19 41.23 33.34
N LEU A 101 27.63 40.41 32.49
CA LEU A 101 27.73 38.98 32.55
C LEU A 101 28.33 38.40 31.27
N HIS A 102 29.38 37.59 31.44
CA HIS A 102 30.02 36.91 30.34
C HIS A 102 29.59 35.44 30.29
N ILE A 103 28.96 35.00 29.24
CA ILE A 103 28.39 33.67 29.11
C ILE A 103 29.15 32.89 28.00
N LEU A 104 29.67 31.75 28.38
CA LEU A 104 30.29 30.81 27.47
C LEU A 104 29.30 29.72 27.14
N LEU A 105 28.81 29.70 25.90
CA LEU A 105 27.96 28.63 25.39
C LEU A 105 28.80 27.45 24.94
N ALA A 106 28.53 26.29 25.49
CA ALA A 106 29.12 25.05 24.98
C ALA A 106 28.47 24.67 23.66
N PRO A 107 29.24 24.36 22.62
CA PRO A 107 28.66 23.77 21.42
C PRO A 107 27.79 22.59 21.80
N ASP A 108 26.55 22.63 21.39
CA ASP A 108 25.71 21.46 21.48
C ASP A 108 26.22 20.52 20.39
N GLN A 109 27.11 19.62 20.80
CA GLN A 109 27.26 18.38 20.07
C GLN A 109 25.94 17.62 20.24
N VAL A 110 24.85 18.15 19.71
CA VAL A 110 23.81 17.32 19.16
C VAL A 110 24.59 16.53 18.11
N VAL A 111 25.02 15.35 18.48
CA VAL A 111 25.22 14.28 17.53
C VAL A 111 23.87 14.26 16.83
N MET A 112 23.79 14.95 15.70
CA MET A 112 22.63 14.83 14.80
C MET A 112 22.56 13.33 14.61
N GLN A 113 21.55 12.71 15.21
CA GLN A 113 21.37 11.27 15.05
C GLN A 113 21.43 11.07 13.54
N GLU A 114 22.48 10.40 13.12
CA GLU A 114 22.84 10.25 11.72
C GLU A 114 21.61 9.81 10.94
N VAL A 115 21.16 10.65 10.03
CA VAL A 115 19.96 10.36 9.24
C VAL A 115 20.35 9.28 8.25
N ILE A 116 19.89 8.06 8.47
CA ILE A 116 20.00 6.97 7.52
C ILE A 116 19.02 7.25 6.40
N VAL A 117 19.55 7.69 5.26
CA VAL A 117 18.78 8.09 4.08
C VAL A 117 18.39 6.89 3.20
N THR A 118 18.92 5.70 3.51
CA THR A 118 18.67 4.47 2.76
C THR A 118 17.89 3.46 3.60
N ALA A 119 17.28 2.47 2.95
CA ALA A 119 16.80 1.31 3.67
C ALA A 119 17.97 0.60 4.35
N ARG A 120 17.76 0.13 5.57
CA ARG A 120 18.73 -0.71 6.28
C ARG A 120 18.28 -2.16 6.28
N GLU A 121 19.22 -3.08 6.07
CA GLU A 121 18.94 -4.49 6.25
C GLU A 121 18.68 -4.77 7.73
N SER A 122 17.64 -5.54 8.00
CA SER A 122 17.30 -5.95 9.35
C SER A 122 18.26 -7.03 9.85
N HIS A 123 18.69 -6.94 11.11
CA HIS A 123 19.38 -8.03 11.80
C HIS A 123 18.41 -9.11 12.32
N GLY A 124 17.18 -9.18 11.78
CA GLY A 124 16.18 -10.20 12.08
C GLY A 124 16.57 -11.60 11.61
N MET A 125 15.63 -12.54 11.68
CA MET A 125 15.84 -13.95 11.30
C MET A 125 15.84 -14.17 9.79
N THR A 126 15.31 -13.26 8.99
CA THR A 126 15.13 -13.38 7.53
C THR A 126 15.58 -12.09 6.83
N SER A 127 15.83 -12.16 5.53
CA SER A 127 16.16 -10.97 4.72
C SER A 127 15.00 -10.00 4.69
N SER A 128 15.20 -8.84 5.29
CA SER A 128 14.20 -7.76 5.28
C SER A 128 14.86 -6.38 5.30
N SER A 129 14.26 -5.43 4.60
CA SER A 129 14.70 -4.04 4.59
C SER A 129 13.74 -3.18 5.39
N ILE A 130 14.28 -2.33 6.24
CA ILE A 130 13.55 -1.38 7.07
C ILE A 130 13.77 0.02 6.52
N ILE A 131 12.68 0.70 6.20
CA ILE A 131 12.64 2.10 5.78
C ILE A 131 11.96 2.88 6.91
N ASP A 132 12.72 3.71 7.59
CA ASP A 132 12.18 4.53 8.68
C ASP A 132 11.68 5.90 8.20
N ARG A 133 11.05 6.65 9.09
CA ARG A 133 10.48 7.96 8.80
C ARG A 133 11.50 8.96 8.23
N LYS A 134 12.72 8.95 8.74
CA LYS A 134 13.78 9.89 8.30
C LYS A 134 14.20 9.61 6.86
N ALA A 135 14.29 8.34 6.46
CA ALA A 135 14.58 7.99 5.08
C ALA A 135 13.45 8.45 4.14
N MET A 136 12.18 8.29 4.56
CA MET A 136 11.02 8.78 3.80
C MET A 136 10.99 10.30 3.70
N GLU A 137 11.32 11.03 4.77
CA GLU A 137 11.39 12.49 4.77
C GLU A 137 12.49 13.02 3.85
N HIS A 138 13.59 12.29 3.70
CA HIS A 138 14.64 12.66 2.76
C HIS A 138 14.25 12.37 1.31
N LEU A 139 13.66 11.21 1.04
CA LEU A 139 13.21 10.80 -0.30
C LEU A 139 12.04 11.64 -0.79
N GLN A 140 11.19 12.14 0.12
CA GLN A 140 9.95 12.88 -0.18
C GLN A 140 9.05 12.19 -1.22
N PRO A 141 8.64 10.95 -0.98
CA PRO A 141 7.90 10.16 -1.95
C PRO A 141 6.53 10.75 -2.26
N SER A 142 6.09 10.65 -3.50
CA SER A 142 4.72 10.98 -3.95
C SER A 142 3.79 9.78 -3.81
N SER A 143 4.34 8.57 -3.93
CA SER A 143 3.63 7.31 -3.76
C SER A 143 4.49 6.27 -3.02
N PHE A 144 3.85 5.18 -2.59
CA PHE A 144 4.56 4.10 -1.91
C PHE A 144 5.61 3.42 -2.82
N SER A 145 5.41 3.44 -4.15
CA SER A 145 6.37 2.87 -5.11
C SER A 145 7.76 3.49 -5.02
N ASP A 146 7.84 4.78 -4.68
CA ASP A 146 9.10 5.51 -4.60
C ASP A 146 10.01 4.95 -3.49
N LEU A 147 9.41 4.34 -2.45
CA LEU A 147 10.17 3.69 -1.37
C LEU A 147 10.96 2.47 -1.84
N LEU A 148 10.55 1.85 -2.96
CA LEU A 148 11.22 0.68 -3.50
C LEU A 148 12.60 1.01 -4.08
N GLU A 149 12.87 2.26 -4.41
CA GLU A 149 14.19 2.73 -4.84
C GLU A 149 15.27 2.53 -3.76
N LEU A 150 14.85 2.53 -2.50
CA LEU A 150 15.75 2.32 -1.36
C LEU A 150 16.11 0.85 -1.13
N LEU A 151 15.46 -0.09 -1.83
CA LEU A 151 15.73 -1.52 -1.70
C LEU A 151 16.96 -1.96 -2.52
N PRO A 152 17.66 -3.02 -2.11
CA PRO A 152 18.68 -3.65 -2.94
C PRO A 152 18.10 -4.03 -4.32
N GLY A 153 18.76 -3.55 -5.39
CA GLY A 153 18.28 -3.76 -6.76
C GLY A 153 17.09 -2.90 -7.18
N GLY A 154 16.66 -1.97 -6.33
CA GLY A 154 15.67 -0.93 -6.67
C GLY A 154 16.19 -0.05 -7.82
N ARG A 155 15.30 0.35 -8.69
CA ARG A 155 15.62 1.27 -9.79
C ARG A 155 14.95 2.59 -9.52
N SER A 156 15.69 3.67 -9.67
CA SER A 156 15.11 5.01 -9.78
C SER A 156 14.39 5.09 -11.13
N ALA A 157 13.08 5.23 -11.08
CA ALA A 157 12.25 5.51 -12.22
C ALA A 157 11.20 6.54 -11.80
N ASP A 158 10.88 7.46 -12.68
CA ASP A 158 9.79 8.40 -12.42
C ASP A 158 8.51 7.63 -12.09
N PRO A 159 7.80 8.01 -11.02
CA PRO A 159 6.59 7.30 -10.61
C PRO A 159 5.52 7.40 -11.71
N ALA A 160 5.21 6.30 -12.36
CA ALA A 160 4.13 6.21 -13.34
C ALA A 160 2.77 6.25 -12.62
N LEU A 161 2.37 7.45 -12.14
CA LEU A 161 1.14 7.64 -11.37
C LEU A 161 -0.14 7.56 -12.20
N ASN A 162 -0.05 7.54 -13.53
CA ASN A 162 -1.17 7.39 -14.45
C ASN A 162 -1.62 5.92 -14.64
N GLN A 163 -0.84 4.95 -14.17
CA GLN A 163 -1.17 3.53 -14.30
C GLN A 163 -1.03 2.79 -12.96
N VAL A 164 -1.76 1.68 -12.84
CA VAL A 164 -1.68 0.78 -11.69
C VAL A 164 -0.25 0.28 -11.50
N ASN A 165 0.25 0.36 -10.28
CA ASN A 165 1.62 0.00 -9.95
C ASN A 165 1.67 -1.06 -8.82
N PRO A 166 1.62 -2.37 -9.15
CA PRO A 166 1.76 -3.44 -8.20
C PRO A 166 3.24 -3.68 -7.83
N ILE A 167 3.48 -4.07 -6.58
CA ILE A 167 4.83 -4.36 -6.10
C ILE A 167 5.41 -5.64 -6.72
N ARG A 168 6.71 -5.64 -7.00
CA ARG A 168 7.47 -6.82 -7.40
C ARG A 168 8.73 -6.92 -6.56
N LEU A 169 8.96 -8.10 -5.97
CA LEU A 169 10.11 -8.37 -5.13
C LEU A 169 11.02 -9.40 -5.78
N ARG A 170 12.34 -9.14 -5.76
CA ARG A 170 13.34 -10.05 -6.35
C ARG A 170 13.04 -10.38 -7.81
N GLU A 171 12.67 -9.37 -8.58
CA GLU A 171 12.45 -9.49 -10.03
C GLU A 171 13.31 -8.47 -10.76
N ALA A 172 14.02 -8.95 -11.78
CA ALA A 172 14.81 -8.13 -12.69
C ALA A 172 14.02 -7.89 -13.98
N GLY A 173 14.07 -6.65 -14.49
CA GLY A 173 13.44 -6.28 -15.76
C GLY A 173 12.05 -5.69 -15.63
N GLU A 174 11.52 -5.23 -16.76
CA GLU A 174 10.12 -4.84 -16.88
C GLU A 174 9.25 -6.08 -16.80
N GLY A 175 8.06 -5.95 -16.21
CA GLY A 175 7.14 -7.05 -16.08
C GLY A 175 6.77 -7.62 -17.43
N SER A 176 6.52 -8.93 -17.47
CA SER A 176 6.02 -9.62 -18.65
C SER A 176 4.86 -8.86 -19.32
N SER A 177 4.83 -8.89 -20.63
CA SER A 177 3.74 -8.31 -21.42
C SER A 177 2.38 -8.99 -21.21
N SER A 178 2.31 -10.12 -20.52
CA SER A 178 1.08 -10.87 -20.25
C SER A 178 0.55 -10.63 -18.83
N SER A 179 -0.74 -10.29 -18.68
CA SER A 179 -1.45 -10.13 -17.42
C SER A 179 -1.42 -11.41 -16.56
N ASP A 180 -1.26 -12.58 -17.19
CA ASP A 180 -1.25 -13.88 -16.52
C ASP A 180 0.00 -14.13 -15.66
N TYR A 181 1.06 -13.32 -15.81
CA TYR A 181 2.33 -13.51 -15.10
C TYR A 181 2.51 -12.65 -13.85
N ASP A 182 1.50 -11.87 -13.45
CA ASP A 182 1.59 -11.05 -12.23
C ASP A 182 1.35 -11.83 -10.91
N VAL A 183 1.51 -13.15 -10.95
CA VAL A 183 1.41 -14.02 -9.76
C VAL A 183 2.38 -13.59 -8.67
N ALA A 184 3.52 -13.04 -9.04
CA ALA A 184 4.54 -12.59 -8.09
C ALA A 184 4.08 -11.33 -7.33
N SER A 185 3.45 -10.37 -7.97
CA SER A 185 2.95 -9.15 -7.31
C SER A 185 1.73 -9.44 -6.44
N ARG A 186 0.79 -10.28 -6.87
CA ARG A 186 -0.29 -10.76 -6.02
C ARG A 186 0.23 -11.55 -4.82
N GLY A 187 1.35 -12.27 -4.98
CA GLY A 187 2.00 -13.05 -3.93
C GLY A 187 2.67 -12.21 -2.84
N VAL A 188 2.69 -10.88 -2.95
CA VAL A 188 3.17 -9.97 -1.89
C VAL A 188 1.99 -9.51 -1.05
N ALA A 189 2.02 -9.84 0.24
CA ALA A 189 0.99 -9.43 1.19
C ALA A 189 1.34 -8.09 1.85
N PHE A 190 0.40 -7.16 1.89
CA PHE A 190 0.54 -5.89 2.58
C PHE A 190 -0.20 -5.93 3.92
N PHE A 191 0.49 -5.56 5.00
CA PHE A 191 -0.07 -5.46 6.33
C PHE A 191 0.05 -4.03 6.86
N ILE A 192 -1.07 -3.46 7.31
CA ILE A 192 -1.10 -2.17 8.01
C ILE A 192 -1.40 -2.45 9.47
N ASN A 193 -0.46 -2.08 10.37
CA ASN A 193 -0.59 -2.28 11.81
C ASN A 193 -1.07 -3.70 12.19
N GLY A 194 -0.53 -4.73 11.54
CA GLY A 194 -0.79 -6.14 11.84
C GLY A 194 -1.97 -6.78 11.11
N THR A 195 -2.76 -6.05 10.32
CA THR A 195 -3.89 -6.58 9.54
C THR A 195 -3.63 -6.48 8.03
N PRO A 196 -4.03 -7.47 7.21
CA PRO A 196 -3.78 -7.47 5.78
C PRO A 196 -4.68 -6.49 5.02
N ILE A 197 -4.14 -5.91 3.91
CA ILE A 197 -4.96 -5.28 2.89
C ILE A 197 -5.56 -6.39 2.03
N ASN A 198 -6.87 -6.52 2.08
CA ASN A 198 -7.58 -7.54 1.34
C ASN A 198 -7.86 -7.10 -0.11
N THR A 199 -7.54 -7.97 -1.10
CA THR A 199 -7.78 -7.78 -2.53
C THR A 199 -8.49 -8.96 -3.18
N GLY A 200 -8.88 -10.00 -2.40
CA GLY A 200 -9.45 -11.25 -2.92
C GLY A 200 -10.84 -11.10 -3.56
N ALA A 201 -11.61 -10.10 -3.13
CA ALA A 201 -12.95 -9.79 -3.65
C ALA A 201 -12.97 -8.68 -4.72
N ASP A 202 -11.80 -8.15 -5.13
CA ASP A 202 -11.75 -7.10 -6.14
C ASP A 202 -12.05 -7.66 -7.54
N MET A 203 -13.03 -7.04 -8.22
CA MET A 203 -13.50 -7.41 -9.54
C MET A 203 -13.65 -6.17 -10.45
N LEU A 204 -12.87 -5.11 -10.16
CA LEU A 204 -12.92 -3.86 -10.92
C LEU A 204 -12.13 -3.99 -12.23
N TYR A 205 -12.75 -4.60 -13.23
CA TYR A 205 -12.21 -4.72 -14.59
C TYR A 205 -13.31 -4.54 -15.62
N VAL A 206 -12.95 -4.12 -16.84
CA VAL A 206 -13.84 -3.98 -17.97
C VAL A 206 -13.72 -5.21 -18.85
N SER A 207 -14.82 -5.92 -19.07
CA SER A 207 -14.84 -7.10 -19.93
C SER A 207 -14.63 -6.72 -21.39
N GLY A 208 -13.76 -7.45 -22.10
CA GLY A 208 -13.46 -7.18 -23.51
C GLY A 208 -12.47 -6.02 -23.74
N GLU A 209 -11.91 -5.44 -22.70
CA GLU A 209 -10.86 -4.44 -22.80
C GLU A 209 -9.56 -5.05 -23.35
N ALA A 210 -8.80 -4.28 -24.14
CA ALA A 210 -7.51 -4.73 -24.64
C ALA A 210 -6.53 -4.99 -23.48
N SER A 211 -5.74 -6.05 -23.54
CA SER A 211 -4.84 -6.47 -22.46
C SER A 211 -3.85 -5.40 -22.00
N THR A 212 -3.50 -4.43 -22.86
CA THR A 212 -2.64 -3.29 -22.54
C THR A 212 -3.34 -2.26 -21.67
N ASP A 213 -4.62 -1.97 -21.95
CA ASP A 213 -5.41 -1.00 -21.18
C ASP A 213 -5.83 -1.60 -19.83
N ASP A 214 -6.18 -2.89 -19.79
CA ASP A 214 -6.48 -3.61 -18.55
C ASP A 214 -5.29 -3.55 -17.57
N ARG A 215 -4.06 -3.69 -18.06
CA ARG A 215 -2.86 -3.57 -17.21
C ARG A 215 -2.68 -2.20 -16.60
N LYS A 216 -3.00 -1.14 -17.33
CA LYS A 216 -2.90 0.23 -16.84
C LYS A 216 -3.97 0.56 -15.79
N ARG A 217 -5.11 -0.13 -15.84
CA ARG A 217 -6.34 0.27 -15.15
C ARG A 217 -6.78 -0.68 -14.05
N SER A 218 -6.51 -1.99 -14.13
CA SER A 218 -7.03 -3.01 -13.21
C SER A 218 -5.97 -3.61 -12.29
N THR A 219 -6.35 -3.82 -11.00
CA THR A 219 -5.57 -4.54 -9.98
C THR A 219 -6.04 -5.98 -9.78
N VAL A 220 -7.07 -6.41 -10.48
CA VAL A 220 -7.65 -7.75 -10.31
C VAL A 220 -6.60 -8.83 -10.54
N ASN A 221 -6.39 -9.70 -9.54
CA ASN A 221 -5.35 -10.72 -9.50
C ASN A 221 -3.89 -10.20 -9.58
N ARG A 222 -3.65 -8.91 -9.33
CA ARG A 222 -2.33 -8.28 -9.44
C ARG A 222 -1.79 -7.70 -8.12
N GLY A 223 -2.56 -7.80 -7.04
CA GLY A 223 -2.18 -7.33 -5.71
C GLY A 223 -2.58 -5.86 -5.45
N VAL A 224 -1.83 -5.20 -4.60
CA VAL A 224 -2.15 -3.83 -4.12
C VAL A 224 -1.59 -2.78 -5.06
N ASP A 225 -2.41 -1.81 -5.45
CA ASP A 225 -1.96 -0.61 -6.16
C ASP A 225 -1.24 0.34 -5.19
N MET A 226 0.07 0.45 -5.34
CA MET A 226 0.91 1.28 -4.47
C MET A 226 0.60 2.77 -4.57
N ARG A 227 -0.01 3.26 -5.67
CA ARG A 227 -0.47 4.65 -5.79
C ARG A 227 -1.50 5.02 -4.72
N SER A 228 -2.29 4.04 -4.28
CA SER A 228 -3.35 4.25 -3.29
C SER A 228 -2.84 4.47 -1.87
N ILE A 229 -1.54 4.22 -1.58
CA ILE A 229 -0.97 4.29 -0.25
C ILE A 229 -0.25 5.63 -0.07
N SER A 230 -0.77 6.49 0.83
CA SER A 230 -0.07 7.71 1.27
C SER A 230 1.10 7.35 2.20
N THR A 231 2.24 8.00 2.00
CA THR A 231 3.49 7.75 2.76
C THR A 231 3.67 8.68 3.95
N ASP A 232 2.94 9.79 4.01
CA ASP A 232 3.15 10.84 5.03
C ASP A 232 2.75 10.42 6.46
N GLY A 233 1.69 9.61 6.59
CA GLY A 233 1.25 9.03 7.86
C GLY A 233 1.98 7.76 8.29
N ILE A 234 3.07 7.36 7.58
CA ILE A 234 3.84 6.14 7.87
C ILE A 234 5.02 6.47 8.79
N GLU A 235 5.22 5.68 9.84
CA GLU A 235 6.38 5.72 10.71
C GLU A 235 7.51 4.84 10.21
N GLN A 236 7.17 3.63 9.78
CA GLN A 236 8.13 2.63 9.35
C GLN A 236 7.50 1.67 8.32
N VAL A 237 8.30 1.27 7.37
CA VAL A 237 7.99 0.16 6.44
C VAL A 237 9.05 -0.91 6.62
N GLU A 238 8.61 -2.16 6.80
CA GLU A 238 9.46 -3.34 6.74
C GLU A 238 9.05 -4.19 5.54
N ILE A 239 10.00 -4.47 4.65
CA ILE A 239 9.77 -5.29 3.46
C ILE A 239 10.56 -6.59 3.62
N ILE A 240 9.83 -7.68 3.91
CA ILE A 240 10.40 -9.01 4.09
C ILE A 240 10.41 -9.72 2.74
N ARG A 241 11.60 -10.01 2.24
CA ARG A 241 11.84 -10.69 0.96
C ARG A 241 12.12 -12.18 1.14
N GLY A 242 12.66 -12.55 2.29
CA GLY A 242 13.05 -13.93 2.64
C GLY A 242 11.88 -14.80 3.10
N ILE A 243 12.10 -15.55 4.19
CA ILE A 243 11.12 -16.51 4.75
C ILE A 243 10.48 -15.89 6.01
N PRO A 244 9.28 -15.29 5.91
CA PRO A 244 8.61 -14.67 7.05
C PRO A 244 8.12 -15.70 8.08
N SER A 245 7.82 -15.22 9.30
CA SER A 245 7.14 -15.99 10.33
C SER A 245 5.86 -16.69 9.79
N VAL A 246 5.54 -17.86 10.31
CA VAL A 246 4.31 -18.61 9.95
C VAL A 246 3.03 -17.89 10.36
N GLU A 247 3.11 -16.87 11.20
CA GLU A 247 2.00 -15.96 11.51
C GLU A 247 1.40 -15.33 10.24
N TYR A 248 2.21 -15.15 9.19
CA TYR A 248 1.80 -14.55 7.93
C TYR A 248 1.55 -15.62 6.86
N GLY A 249 0.37 -15.59 6.27
CA GLY A 249 -0.07 -16.53 5.23
C GLY A 249 -0.63 -15.86 4.00
N ASN A 250 -1.16 -16.68 3.11
CA ASN A 250 -1.77 -16.29 1.83
C ASN A 250 -0.81 -15.43 0.95
N LEU A 251 0.44 -15.86 0.85
CA LEU A 251 1.51 -15.18 0.12
C LEU A 251 2.47 -16.19 -0.51
N THR A 252 3.16 -15.77 -1.58
CA THR A 252 4.22 -16.58 -2.23
C THR A 252 5.51 -15.81 -2.43
N SER A 253 5.48 -14.47 -2.43
CA SER A 253 6.65 -13.64 -2.75
C SER A 253 7.27 -12.97 -1.53
N GLY A 254 6.50 -12.22 -0.75
CA GLY A 254 7.01 -11.50 0.41
C GLY A 254 5.94 -10.75 1.17
N ILE A 255 6.38 -9.88 2.09
CA ILE A 255 5.48 -9.10 2.94
C ILE A 255 5.96 -7.65 2.97
N VAL A 256 5.00 -6.74 2.90
CA VAL A 256 5.16 -5.33 3.23
C VAL A 256 4.42 -5.04 4.51
N LYS A 257 5.13 -4.68 5.57
CA LYS A 257 4.55 -4.30 6.87
C LYS A 257 4.66 -2.78 7.02
N ILE A 258 3.52 -2.13 7.17
CA ILE A 258 3.40 -0.68 7.32
C ILE A 258 2.99 -0.38 8.76
N LYS A 259 3.83 0.35 9.46
CA LYS A 259 3.52 0.91 10.78
C LYS A 259 3.13 2.36 10.62
N ARG A 260 1.92 2.72 11.05
CA ARG A 260 1.44 4.09 11.02
C ARG A 260 1.98 4.91 12.18
N LYS A 261 2.19 6.20 11.94
CA LYS A 261 2.64 7.17 12.96
C LYS A 261 1.59 7.34 14.06
N MET A 262 2.04 7.33 15.32
CA MET A 262 1.20 7.51 16.49
C MET A 262 1.83 8.47 17.48
N GLY A 263 1.01 9.32 18.13
CA GLY A 263 1.44 10.30 19.12
C GLY A 263 2.04 11.57 18.52
N GLY A 264 2.69 12.35 19.37
CA GLY A 264 3.23 13.67 19.06
C GLY A 264 2.19 14.78 19.15
N ASN A 265 2.65 16.01 19.42
CA ASN A 265 1.77 17.17 19.57
C ASN A 265 1.98 18.22 18.47
N HIS A 266 2.88 17.93 17.52
CA HIS A 266 3.21 18.86 16.46
C HIS A 266 2.22 18.75 15.30
N PHE A 267 1.89 19.89 14.72
CA PHE A 267 1.24 19.96 13.42
C PHE A 267 2.27 19.69 12.33
N ASN A 268 1.95 18.82 11.40
CA ASN A 268 2.79 18.48 10.26
C ASN A 268 2.05 18.87 8.98
N ALA A 269 2.71 19.63 8.13
CA ALA A 269 2.21 19.97 6.81
C ALA A 269 3.31 19.71 5.79
N ARG A 270 2.96 19.12 4.66
CA ARG A 270 3.86 18.95 3.52
C ARG A 270 3.14 19.40 2.26
N PHE A 271 3.84 20.20 1.48
CA PHE A 271 3.47 20.54 0.13
C PHE A 271 4.59 20.08 -0.81
N LYS A 272 4.25 19.35 -1.84
CA LYS A 272 5.17 18.94 -2.91
C LYS A 272 4.54 19.29 -4.25
N ALA A 273 5.34 19.85 -5.16
CA ALA A 273 4.97 20.03 -6.55
C ALA A 273 6.19 19.67 -7.40
N ASP A 274 6.01 18.73 -8.29
CA ASP A 274 6.99 18.32 -9.29
C ASP A 274 6.37 18.35 -10.69
N GLU A 275 7.10 17.89 -11.69
CA GLU A 275 6.65 17.90 -13.08
C GLU A 275 5.33 17.16 -13.29
N SER A 276 5.12 16.06 -12.60
CA SER A 276 3.98 15.13 -12.81
C SER A 276 2.98 15.12 -11.66
N SER A 277 3.28 15.73 -10.50
CA SER A 277 2.40 15.63 -9.34
C SER A 277 2.36 16.84 -8.44
N LYS A 278 1.22 17.03 -7.78
CA LYS A 278 1.00 17.98 -6.68
C LYS A 278 0.45 17.23 -5.49
N LEU A 279 1.09 17.39 -4.33
CA LEU A 279 0.69 16.71 -3.10
C LEU A 279 0.55 17.72 -1.96
N VAL A 280 -0.52 17.59 -1.21
CA VAL A 280 -0.76 18.34 0.03
C VAL A 280 -1.09 17.35 1.13
N TYR A 281 -0.32 17.40 2.22
CA TYR A 281 -0.56 16.60 3.41
C TYR A 281 -0.67 17.52 4.63
N LEU A 282 -1.65 17.23 5.48
CA LEU A 282 -1.83 17.87 6.78
C LEU A 282 -2.08 16.78 7.82
N GLY A 283 -1.36 16.85 8.94
CA GLY A 283 -1.53 15.87 10.01
C GLY A 283 -1.26 16.49 11.37
N LYS A 284 -1.99 15.99 12.39
CA LYS A 284 -1.79 16.39 13.79
C LYS A 284 -1.97 15.22 14.74
N GLY A 285 -1.05 15.12 15.68
CA GLY A 285 -1.16 14.24 16.82
C GLY A 285 -1.63 15.01 18.05
N PHE A 286 -2.23 14.28 19.00
CA PHE A 286 -2.61 14.74 20.32
C PHE A 286 -2.23 13.66 21.33
N GLU A 287 -1.50 14.05 22.37
CA GLU A 287 -1.12 13.15 23.44
C GLU A 287 -1.73 13.61 24.76
N PHE A 288 -2.34 12.68 25.46
CA PHE A 288 -2.92 12.87 26.79
C PHE A 288 -2.21 11.95 27.79
N PRO A 289 -1.00 12.32 28.29
CA PRO A 289 -0.16 11.42 29.08
C PRO A 289 -0.84 10.89 30.35
N LYS A 290 -1.64 11.73 31.03
CA LYS A 290 -2.38 11.35 32.24
C LYS A 290 -3.43 10.26 31.98
N ARG A 291 -3.99 10.21 30.79
CA ARG A 291 -5.00 9.21 30.36
C ARG A 291 -4.40 8.08 29.54
N GLN A 292 -3.10 8.16 29.23
CA GLN A 292 -2.39 7.25 28.33
C GLN A 292 -3.12 7.06 26.99
N ILE A 293 -3.60 8.17 26.42
CA ILE A 293 -4.30 8.21 25.15
C ILE A 293 -3.47 9.01 24.14
N LYS A 294 -3.32 8.46 22.94
CA LYS A 294 -2.76 9.13 21.79
C LYS A 294 -3.78 9.12 20.65
N ILE A 295 -3.93 10.25 19.97
CA ILE A 295 -4.84 10.39 18.83
C ILE A 295 -4.05 11.03 17.69
N ASN A 296 -4.20 10.54 16.47
CA ASN A 296 -3.67 11.16 15.26
C ASN A 296 -4.77 11.28 14.22
N SER A 297 -4.80 12.41 13.56
CA SER A 297 -5.65 12.64 12.38
C SER A 297 -4.82 13.24 11.27
N ASP A 298 -4.98 12.73 10.07
CA ASP A 298 -4.31 13.24 8.88
C ASP A 298 -5.17 13.15 7.63
N ILE A 299 -4.88 14.04 6.71
CA ILE A 299 -5.47 14.10 5.37
C ILE A 299 -4.36 14.30 4.34
N ASP A 300 -4.45 13.60 3.24
CA ASP A 300 -3.53 13.71 2.10
C ASP A 300 -4.34 13.83 0.82
N TRP A 301 -3.92 14.75 -0.05
CA TRP A 301 -4.44 14.92 -1.39
C TRP A 301 -3.30 14.93 -2.40
N LEU A 302 -3.43 14.11 -3.43
CA LEU A 302 -2.51 14.00 -4.56
C LEU A 302 -3.28 14.25 -5.86
N ASP A 303 -2.74 15.07 -6.73
CA ASP A 303 -3.16 15.25 -8.13
C ASP A 303 -1.96 14.95 -9.02
N ALA A 304 -2.06 13.90 -9.83
CA ALA A 304 -0.98 13.42 -10.66
C ALA A 304 -1.41 13.32 -12.12
N LYS A 305 -0.49 13.67 -13.04
CA LYS A 305 -0.68 13.63 -14.48
C LYS A 305 0.56 12.98 -15.12
N ALA A 306 0.36 12.21 -16.19
CA ALA A 306 1.47 11.69 -16.98
C ALA A 306 2.24 12.81 -17.71
N ASP A 307 1.49 13.76 -18.27
CA ASP A 307 1.98 15.01 -18.85
C ASP A 307 1.24 16.17 -18.17
N PRO A 308 1.94 17.12 -17.51
CA PRO A 308 1.30 18.25 -16.83
C PRO A 308 0.51 19.18 -17.77
N ARG A 309 0.80 19.15 -19.08
CA ARG A 309 0.09 19.91 -20.11
C ARG A 309 -1.22 19.24 -20.51
N ASP A 310 -1.32 17.91 -20.36
CA ASP A 310 -2.53 17.17 -20.67
C ASP A 310 -3.55 17.34 -19.54
N ASN A 311 -4.72 17.90 -19.87
CA ASN A 311 -5.85 18.04 -18.97
C ASN A 311 -6.89 16.92 -19.11
N LEU A 312 -6.68 15.99 -20.03
CA LEU A 312 -7.61 14.93 -20.38
C LEU A 312 -7.35 13.66 -19.58
N GLU A 313 -6.10 13.46 -19.12
CA GLU A 313 -5.70 12.34 -18.28
C GLU A 313 -5.21 12.83 -16.92
N ASN A 314 -5.79 12.30 -15.83
CA ASN A 314 -5.31 12.57 -14.48
C ASN A 314 -5.65 11.42 -13.51
N TYR A 315 -4.83 11.30 -12.47
CA TYR A 315 -5.06 10.47 -11.30
C TYR A 315 -5.09 11.34 -10.05
N LYS A 316 -6.11 11.17 -9.21
CA LYS A 316 -6.22 11.86 -7.92
C LYS A 316 -6.38 10.85 -6.79
N ARG A 317 -5.73 11.14 -5.66
CA ARG A 317 -5.90 10.40 -4.41
C ARG A 317 -6.33 11.36 -3.31
N LEU A 318 -7.29 10.92 -2.50
CA LEU A 318 -7.67 11.58 -1.25
C LEU A 318 -7.65 10.54 -0.14
N THR A 319 -6.83 10.73 0.89
CA THR A 319 -6.85 9.87 2.06
C THR A 319 -7.20 10.66 3.31
N PHE A 320 -7.93 10.03 4.21
CA PHE A 320 -8.18 10.52 5.55
C PHE A 320 -7.96 9.39 6.53
N SER A 321 -7.28 9.66 7.64
CA SER A 321 -6.99 8.67 8.67
C SER A 321 -7.25 9.26 10.06
N LEU A 322 -7.93 8.48 10.89
CA LEU A 322 -8.11 8.75 12.31
C LEU A 322 -7.64 7.55 13.11
N ARG A 323 -6.71 7.77 14.02
CA ARG A 323 -6.07 6.73 14.81
C ARG A 323 -6.12 7.07 16.30
N LEU A 324 -6.39 6.07 17.13
CA LEU A 324 -6.41 6.19 18.59
C LEU A 324 -5.63 5.02 19.19
N GLU A 325 -4.77 5.32 20.16
CA GLU A 325 -4.13 4.34 21.03
C GLU A 325 -4.46 4.65 22.49
N LYS A 326 -4.69 3.61 23.26
CA LYS A 326 -4.86 3.69 24.70
C LYS A 326 -4.15 2.53 25.38
N THR A 327 -3.42 2.85 26.45
CA THR A 327 -2.77 1.85 27.29
C THR A 327 -3.34 1.94 28.69
N TRP A 328 -3.56 0.81 29.34
CA TRP A 328 -3.96 0.76 30.76
C TRP A 328 -3.51 -0.55 31.39
N LYS A 329 -3.54 -0.58 32.72
CA LYS A 329 -3.22 -1.79 33.49
C LYS A 329 -4.49 -2.46 33.98
N THR A 330 -4.49 -3.81 33.93
CA THR A 330 -5.55 -4.65 34.49
C THR A 330 -4.89 -5.78 35.27
N GLY A 331 -4.82 -5.67 36.59
CA GLY A 331 -4.07 -6.61 37.42
C GLY A 331 -2.60 -6.68 37.00
N PRO A 332 -2.02 -7.86 36.75
CA PRO A 332 -0.63 -8.06 36.34
C PRO A 332 -0.39 -7.86 34.83
N TYR A 333 -1.37 -7.33 34.12
CA TYR A 333 -1.29 -7.17 32.66
C TYR A 333 -1.34 -5.70 32.25
N ASN A 334 -0.50 -5.34 31.28
CA ASN A 334 -0.64 -4.12 30.50
C ASN A 334 -1.53 -4.42 29.29
N VAL A 335 -2.53 -3.59 29.06
CA VAL A 335 -3.43 -3.71 27.91
C VAL A 335 -3.15 -2.57 26.94
N PHE A 336 -2.83 -2.92 25.73
CA PHE A 336 -2.62 -2.00 24.61
C PHE A 336 -3.79 -2.12 23.65
N TYR A 337 -4.49 -1.03 23.43
CA TYR A 337 -5.57 -0.96 22.45
C TYR A 337 -5.22 0.08 21.39
N SER A 338 -5.36 -0.29 20.14
CA SER A 338 -5.30 0.67 19.02
C SER A 338 -6.45 0.46 18.04
N THR A 339 -7.01 1.57 17.57
CA THR A 339 -8.04 1.55 16.53
C THR A 339 -7.73 2.59 15.48
N HIS A 340 -7.98 2.23 14.20
CA HIS A 340 -7.69 3.05 13.04
C HIS A 340 -8.90 3.02 12.10
N ALA A 341 -9.37 4.18 11.70
CA ALA A 341 -10.39 4.34 10.68
C ALA A 341 -9.78 5.12 9.51
N ASP A 342 -9.70 4.48 8.36
CA ASP A 342 -9.06 5.03 7.17
C ASP A 342 -10.06 5.13 6.01
N TYR A 343 -10.08 6.26 5.33
CA TYR A 343 -10.71 6.45 4.04
C TYR A 343 -9.64 6.61 2.96
N ASN A 344 -9.80 5.91 1.85
CA ASN A 344 -8.95 6.03 0.67
C ASN A 344 -9.83 6.18 -0.57
N GLY A 345 -9.76 7.34 -1.20
CA GLY A 345 -10.38 7.66 -2.47
C GLY A 345 -9.33 7.72 -3.58
N SER A 346 -9.55 6.98 -4.68
CA SER A 346 -8.74 7.05 -5.89
C SER A 346 -9.63 7.34 -7.08
N PHE A 347 -9.25 8.33 -7.89
CA PHE A 347 -10.04 8.82 -9.02
C PHE A 347 -9.15 8.89 -10.24
N ASN A 348 -9.46 8.09 -11.26
CA ASN A 348 -8.76 8.10 -12.53
C ASN A 348 -9.70 8.60 -13.62
N THR A 349 -9.23 9.48 -14.46
CA THR A 349 -9.99 10.04 -15.60
C THR A 349 -9.09 10.08 -16.81
N GLU A 350 -9.59 9.54 -17.92
CA GLU A 350 -8.94 9.55 -19.21
C GLU A 350 -10.01 9.89 -20.28
N LYS A 351 -9.73 10.85 -21.15
CA LYS A 351 -10.61 11.28 -22.24
C LYS A 351 -9.78 11.53 -23.47
N ILE A 352 -10.38 11.36 -24.62
CA ILE A 352 -9.77 11.82 -25.88
C ILE A 352 -9.94 13.34 -26.05
N ASP A 353 -9.03 13.94 -26.82
CA ASP A 353 -9.08 15.36 -27.15
C ASP A 353 -10.29 15.67 -28.06
N PRO A 354 -11.27 16.47 -27.61
CA PRO A 354 -12.47 16.77 -28.39
C PRO A 354 -12.18 17.61 -29.63
N ASP A 355 -11.09 18.38 -29.65
CA ASP A 355 -10.75 19.24 -30.80
C ASP A 355 -10.25 18.44 -32.00
N ILE A 356 -9.53 17.34 -31.72
CA ILE A 356 -9.02 16.41 -32.75
C ILE A 356 -10.06 15.34 -33.10
N ASN A 357 -10.93 14.97 -32.17
CA ASN A 357 -11.83 13.83 -32.27
C ASN A 357 -13.31 14.23 -32.18
N ARG A 358 -13.75 15.21 -32.95
CA ARG A 358 -15.08 15.84 -32.88
C ARG A 358 -16.29 14.91 -32.80
N HIS A 359 -16.17 13.69 -33.34
CA HIS A 359 -17.25 12.71 -33.37
C HIS A 359 -17.06 11.54 -32.39
N LYS A 360 -16.02 11.60 -31.56
CA LYS A 360 -15.71 10.54 -30.59
C LYS A 360 -15.86 11.10 -29.17
N GLU A 361 -16.52 10.32 -28.33
CA GLU A 361 -16.71 10.63 -26.90
C GLU A 361 -15.99 9.61 -26.00
N ASP A 362 -14.88 9.07 -26.47
CA ASP A 362 -14.19 8.02 -25.75
C ASP A 362 -13.71 8.58 -24.41
N SER A 363 -14.07 7.91 -23.33
CA SER A 363 -13.67 8.28 -21.99
C SER A 363 -13.67 7.07 -21.05
N TYR A 364 -12.74 7.10 -20.11
CA TYR A 364 -12.65 6.15 -19.01
C TYR A 364 -12.62 6.92 -17.70
N LYS A 365 -13.46 6.54 -16.74
CA LYS A 365 -13.49 7.11 -15.39
C LYS A 365 -13.58 6.00 -14.37
N SER A 366 -12.62 5.96 -13.47
CA SER A 366 -12.63 5.03 -12.34
C SER A 366 -12.69 5.81 -11.02
N ARG A 367 -13.53 5.37 -10.11
CA ARG A 367 -13.72 5.95 -8.78
C ARG A 367 -13.71 4.82 -7.75
N ILE A 368 -12.69 4.79 -6.93
CA ILE A 368 -12.53 3.83 -5.84
C ILE A 368 -12.73 4.59 -4.53
N ASN A 369 -13.61 4.11 -3.65
CA ASN A 369 -13.87 4.70 -2.34
C ASN A 369 -13.86 3.59 -1.30
N ARG A 370 -12.71 3.41 -0.65
CA ARG A 370 -12.50 2.38 0.37
C ARG A 370 -12.52 2.98 1.77
N LEU A 371 -13.31 2.36 2.63
CA LEU A 371 -13.29 2.56 4.07
C LEU A 371 -12.69 1.31 4.73
N SER A 372 -11.81 1.49 5.69
CA SER A 372 -11.27 0.40 6.49
C SER A 372 -11.24 0.76 7.97
N TRP A 373 -11.52 -0.22 8.80
CA TRP A 373 -11.50 -0.11 10.25
C TRP A 373 -10.69 -1.25 10.83
N ILE A 374 -9.61 -0.91 11.54
CA ILE A 374 -8.65 -1.84 12.13
C ILE A 374 -8.71 -1.70 13.64
N ASN A 375 -8.76 -2.81 14.36
CA ASN A 375 -8.68 -2.85 15.81
C ASN A 375 -7.65 -3.88 16.26
N ASN A 376 -6.81 -3.48 17.22
CA ASN A 376 -5.82 -4.35 17.83
C ASN A 376 -5.92 -4.21 19.35
N ILE A 377 -5.94 -5.34 20.04
CA ILE A 377 -5.89 -5.42 21.49
C ILE A 377 -4.80 -6.41 21.85
N GLU A 378 -3.91 -6.01 22.73
CA GLU A 378 -2.86 -6.89 23.25
C GLU A 378 -2.87 -6.83 24.78
N TRP A 379 -2.98 -7.99 25.42
CA TRP A 379 -2.78 -8.19 26.85
C TRP A 379 -1.38 -8.75 27.06
N GLN A 380 -0.51 -7.98 27.69
CA GLN A 380 0.87 -8.35 27.92
C GLN A 380 1.14 -8.48 29.41
N SER A 381 1.73 -9.60 29.83
CA SER A 381 2.14 -9.84 31.21
C SER A 381 3.28 -8.88 31.62
N GLU A 382 3.17 -8.26 32.80
CA GLU A 382 4.27 -7.49 33.36
C GLU A 382 5.43 -8.39 33.82
N ASN A 383 5.13 -9.61 34.23
CA ASN A 383 6.14 -10.57 34.65
C ASN A 383 6.87 -11.17 33.43
N GLN A 384 8.11 -10.76 33.23
CA GLN A 384 8.94 -11.24 32.12
C GLN A 384 9.32 -12.73 32.21
N THR A 385 9.14 -13.37 33.35
CA THR A 385 9.42 -14.80 33.54
C THR A 385 8.17 -15.67 33.50
N ALA A 386 6.97 -15.07 33.39
CA ALA A 386 5.72 -15.80 33.32
C ALA A 386 5.66 -16.66 32.04
N PHE A 387 5.08 -17.86 32.16
CA PHE A 387 4.80 -18.73 31.02
C PHE A 387 3.93 -18.04 29.97
N PHE A 388 2.83 -17.42 30.39
CA PHE A 388 1.99 -16.60 29.52
C PHE A 388 2.64 -15.23 29.35
N ASN A 389 3.01 -14.87 28.09
CA ASN A 389 3.63 -13.60 27.76
C ASN A 389 2.60 -12.56 27.27
N SER A 390 1.86 -12.90 26.23
CA SER A 390 0.81 -12.02 25.72
C SER A 390 -0.28 -12.76 24.94
N LEU A 391 -1.44 -12.12 24.85
CA LEU A 391 -2.54 -12.50 23.97
C LEU A 391 -2.90 -11.31 23.10
N SER A 392 -2.80 -11.45 21.79
CA SER A 392 -3.11 -10.41 20.84
C SER A 392 -4.36 -10.78 20.01
N PHE A 393 -5.27 -9.84 19.91
CA PHE A 393 -6.43 -9.89 19.03
C PHE A 393 -6.34 -8.78 18.00
N ASN A 394 -6.29 -9.14 16.71
CA ASN A 394 -6.25 -8.21 15.60
C ASN A 394 -7.50 -8.44 14.74
N SER A 395 -8.18 -7.36 14.37
CA SER A 395 -9.33 -7.44 13.47
C SER A 395 -9.36 -6.26 12.51
N SER A 396 -9.87 -6.50 11.31
CA SER A 396 -10.17 -5.43 10.38
C SER A 396 -11.41 -5.74 9.55
N VAL A 397 -12.12 -4.67 9.18
CA VAL A 397 -13.21 -4.69 8.21
C VAL A 397 -12.91 -3.65 7.17
N SER A 398 -13.04 -4.00 5.91
CA SER A 398 -12.93 -3.08 4.79
C SER A 398 -14.14 -3.19 3.87
N PHE A 399 -14.62 -2.07 3.41
CA PHE A 399 -15.69 -1.97 2.41
C PHE A 399 -15.28 -0.94 1.36
N SER A 400 -15.47 -1.27 0.10
CA SER A 400 -15.26 -0.33 -0.99
C SER A 400 -16.51 -0.19 -1.84
N LYS A 401 -16.69 1.00 -2.40
CA LYS A 401 -17.70 1.28 -3.42
C LYS A 401 -17.02 1.87 -4.63
N ASP A 402 -16.74 0.99 -5.57
CA ASP A 402 -15.92 1.31 -6.72
C ASP A 402 -16.80 1.32 -7.98
N LYS A 403 -16.52 2.26 -8.86
CA LYS A 403 -17.25 2.42 -10.13
C LYS A 403 -16.28 2.67 -11.26
N VAL A 404 -16.52 2.01 -12.38
CA VAL A 404 -15.95 2.37 -13.67
C VAL A 404 -17.09 2.79 -14.59
N ASP A 405 -16.89 3.90 -15.28
CA ASP A 405 -17.74 4.37 -16.39
C ASP A 405 -16.83 4.46 -17.62
N GLU A 406 -17.09 3.64 -18.65
CA GLU A 406 -16.40 3.67 -19.94
C GLU A 406 -17.40 4.00 -21.04
N VAL A 407 -17.00 4.90 -21.92
CA VAL A 407 -17.74 5.31 -23.10
C VAL A 407 -16.80 5.22 -24.29
N ARG A 408 -17.26 4.58 -25.37
CA ARG A 408 -16.48 4.46 -26.60
C ARG A 408 -17.36 4.61 -27.83
N TYR A 409 -16.94 5.45 -28.77
CA TYR A 409 -17.55 5.57 -30.08
C TYR A 409 -17.06 4.44 -30.99
N ASN A 410 -17.99 3.71 -31.56
CA ASN A 410 -17.73 2.64 -32.49
C ASN A 410 -18.25 3.02 -33.89
N SER A 411 -17.42 2.80 -34.91
CA SER A 411 -17.77 2.96 -36.33
C SER A 411 -17.42 1.69 -37.10
N LEU A 412 -18.44 1.02 -37.60
CA LEU A 412 -18.32 -0.25 -38.28
C LEU A 412 -18.18 -0.02 -39.79
N SER A 413 -17.24 -0.69 -40.43
CA SER A 413 -17.06 -0.67 -41.91
C SER A 413 -17.98 -1.64 -42.63
N ARG A 414 -18.59 -2.58 -41.90
CA ARG A 414 -19.51 -3.60 -42.45
C ARG A 414 -20.58 -3.94 -41.41
N ALA A 415 -21.68 -4.54 -41.85
CA ALA A 415 -22.70 -5.06 -40.96
C ALA A 415 -22.11 -6.14 -40.06
N MET A 416 -22.25 -5.99 -38.76
CA MET A 416 -21.79 -6.93 -37.75
C MET A 416 -22.97 -7.56 -37.02
N ALA A 417 -22.90 -8.88 -36.87
CA ALA A 417 -23.84 -9.68 -36.13
C ALA A 417 -23.65 -9.49 -34.60
N ALA A 418 -24.74 -9.42 -33.88
CA ALA A 418 -24.77 -9.48 -32.44
C ALA A 418 -25.88 -10.42 -31.94
N PRO A 419 -25.64 -11.16 -30.86
CA PRO A 419 -26.65 -12.02 -30.28
C PRO A 419 -27.76 -11.19 -29.60
N ASN A 420 -29.00 -11.68 -29.66
CA ASN A 420 -30.17 -11.07 -29.02
C ASN A 420 -30.72 -11.96 -27.90
N SER A 421 -29.92 -12.88 -27.39
CA SER A 421 -30.27 -13.79 -26.29
C SER A 421 -29.15 -13.99 -25.32
N ASN A 422 -29.49 -14.19 -24.05
CA ASN A 422 -28.60 -14.63 -22.98
C ASN A 422 -28.80 -16.13 -22.65
N GLU A 423 -29.62 -16.83 -23.41
CA GLU A 423 -29.91 -18.25 -23.22
C GLU A 423 -29.16 -19.11 -24.25
N ALA A 424 -28.87 -20.35 -23.89
CA ALA A 424 -28.28 -21.31 -24.81
C ALA A 424 -29.32 -21.78 -25.84
N GLY A 425 -28.86 -22.03 -27.06
CA GLY A 425 -29.68 -22.57 -28.15
C GLY A 425 -29.73 -21.65 -29.36
N GLU A 426 -30.60 -22.04 -30.31
CA GLU A 426 -30.82 -21.29 -31.57
C GLU A 426 -31.76 -20.11 -31.33
N HIS A 427 -31.39 -18.95 -31.86
CA HIS A 427 -32.19 -17.71 -31.76
C HIS A 427 -31.87 -16.76 -32.90
N ASP A 428 -32.77 -15.81 -33.10
CA ASP A 428 -32.53 -14.70 -34.03
C ASP A 428 -31.51 -13.72 -33.44
N GLY A 429 -30.49 -13.38 -34.20
CA GLY A 429 -29.56 -12.31 -33.88
C GLY A 429 -30.03 -10.96 -34.47
N VAL A 430 -29.25 -9.93 -34.23
CA VAL A 430 -29.45 -8.59 -34.75
C VAL A 430 -28.18 -8.06 -35.40
N PHE A 431 -28.34 -7.14 -36.38
CA PHE A 431 -27.20 -6.40 -36.90
C PHE A 431 -26.96 -5.14 -36.08
N LEU A 432 -25.74 -4.94 -35.63
CA LEU A 432 -25.37 -3.72 -34.95
C LEU A 432 -25.52 -2.48 -35.83
N PRO A 433 -25.86 -1.33 -35.30
CA PRO A 433 -25.80 -0.05 -36.01
C PRO A 433 -24.39 0.20 -36.52
N PHE A 434 -24.25 0.83 -37.71
CA PHE A 434 -22.93 1.17 -38.26
C PHE A 434 -22.14 2.16 -37.40
N GLN A 435 -22.87 3.02 -36.70
CA GLN A 435 -22.26 3.99 -35.75
C GLN A 435 -23.09 4.01 -34.45
N PHE A 436 -22.41 3.87 -33.36
CA PHE A 436 -23.03 3.91 -32.02
C PHE A 436 -22.02 4.26 -30.94
N VAL A 437 -22.53 4.77 -29.84
CA VAL A 437 -21.75 4.95 -28.61
C VAL A 437 -22.03 3.76 -27.70
N GLY A 438 -21.00 2.98 -27.44
CA GLY A 438 -21.01 1.90 -26.44
C GLY A 438 -20.74 2.47 -25.05
N THR A 439 -21.50 2.02 -24.06
CA THR A 439 -21.28 2.39 -22.66
C THR A 439 -21.17 1.13 -21.81
N GLN A 440 -20.20 1.11 -20.92
CA GLN A 440 -20.07 0.06 -19.90
C GLN A 440 -19.87 0.67 -18.54
N LYS A 441 -20.59 0.14 -17.55
CA LYS A 441 -20.44 0.50 -16.15
C LYS A 441 -20.04 -0.73 -15.36
N VAL A 442 -19.14 -0.55 -14.40
CA VAL A 442 -18.80 -1.60 -13.43
C VAL A 442 -19.12 -1.06 -12.04
N ASP A 443 -20.01 -1.75 -11.33
CA ASP A 443 -20.29 -1.50 -9.92
C ASP A 443 -19.66 -2.62 -9.10
N ASN A 444 -18.54 -2.31 -8.46
CA ASN A 444 -17.72 -3.23 -7.67
C ASN A 444 -17.81 -2.81 -6.20
N ARG A 445 -18.27 -3.71 -5.32
CA ARG A 445 -18.43 -3.43 -3.87
C ARG A 445 -17.75 -4.52 -3.05
N PRO A 446 -16.40 -4.60 -3.08
CA PRO A 446 -15.68 -5.57 -2.29
C PRO A 446 -15.81 -5.29 -0.80
N PHE A 447 -16.08 -6.33 -0.06
CA PHE A 447 -16.10 -6.39 1.38
C PHE A 447 -15.05 -7.41 1.84
N GLY A 448 -14.25 -7.03 2.83
CA GLY A 448 -13.28 -7.89 3.47
C GLY A 448 -13.39 -7.81 4.97
N ALA A 449 -13.35 -8.95 5.64
CA ALA A 449 -13.23 -9.05 7.09
C ALA A 449 -12.05 -9.95 7.45
N TYR A 450 -11.32 -9.59 8.49
CA TYR A 450 -10.17 -10.34 8.99
C TYR A 450 -10.15 -10.35 10.51
N VAL A 451 -9.84 -11.49 11.08
CA VAL A 451 -9.67 -11.68 12.53
C VAL A 451 -8.48 -12.60 12.77
N ARG A 452 -7.59 -12.22 13.69
CA ARG A 452 -6.48 -13.04 14.16
C ARG A 452 -6.44 -13.05 15.69
N LEU A 453 -6.24 -14.22 16.26
CA LEU A 453 -5.94 -14.42 17.66
C LEU A 453 -4.56 -15.08 17.78
N THR A 454 -3.66 -14.49 18.59
CA THR A 454 -2.29 -14.99 18.77
C THR A 454 -1.95 -15.03 20.26
N GLY A 455 -1.59 -16.19 20.78
CA GLY A 455 -1.02 -16.38 22.10
C GLY A 455 0.49 -16.53 22.02
N ASN A 456 1.23 -15.76 22.83
CA ASN A 456 2.68 -15.87 22.98
C ASN A 456 3.00 -16.42 24.37
N PHE A 457 3.81 -17.46 24.42
CA PHE A 457 4.19 -18.16 25.62
C PHE A 457 5.71 -18.18 25.75
N ARG A 458 6.22 -18.11 26.97
CA ARG A 458 7.65 -18.15 27.25
C ARG A 458 7.98 -19.35 28.10
N LEU A 459 8.95 -20.12 27.65
CA LEU A 459 9.45 -21.33 28.32
C LEU A 459 10.95 -21.18 28.54
N PHE A 460 11.40 -21.60 29.71
CA PHE A 460 12.82 -21.72 30.02
C PHE A 460 13.13 -23.19 30.24
N ILE A 461 13.85 -23.80 29.29
CA ILE A 461 14.23 -25.22 29.35
C ILE A 461 15.75 -25.28 29.40
N ALA A 462 16.30 -25.73 30.52
CA ALA A 462 17.73 -25.76 30.79
C ALA A 462 18.38 -24.36 30.56
N LYS A 463 19.27 -24.22 29.58
CA LYS A 463 19.93 -22.96 29.21
C LYS A 463 19.26 -22.22 28.05
N THR A 464 18.11 -22.72 27.54
CA THR A 464 17.42 -22.14 26.39
C THR A 464 16.21 -21.32 26.85
N ARG A 465 16.02 -20.17 26.20
CA ARG A 465 14.78 -19.40 26.24
C ARG A 465 14.01 -19.72 24.98
N GLN A 466 12.78 -20.20 25.14
CA GLN A 466 11.86 -20.48 24.04
C GLN A 466 10.69 -19.51 24.09
N GLU A 467 10.27 -19.05 22.93
CA GLU A 467 9.10 -18.17 22.73
C GLU A 467 8.16 -18.86 21.75
N LEU A 468 7.20 -19.59 22.30
CA LEU A 468 6.19 -20.30 21.55
C LEU A 468 5.04 -19.36 21.19
N LYS A 469 4.73 -19.25 19.89
CA LYS A 469 3.61 -18.51 19.34
C LYS A 469 2.60 -19.49 18.75
N ILE A 470 1.33 -19.39 19.17
CA ILE A 470 0.23 -20.20 18.63
C ILE A 470 -0.91 -19.26 18.26
N GLY A 471 -1.51 -19.49 17.11
CA GLY A 471 -2.62 -18.62 16.72
C GLY A 471 -3.47 -19.19 15.59
N THR A 472 -4.52 -18.46 15.33
CA THR A 472 -5.47 -18.73 14.26
C THR A 472 -5.85 -17.42 13.60
N ASP A 473 -6.10 -17.44 12.31
CA ASP A 473 -6.73 -16.32 11.61
C ASP A 473 -7.83 -16.80 10.65
N TRP A 474 -8.79 -15.91 10.47
CA TRP A 474 -9.90 -16.08 9.55
C TRP A 474 -10.05 -14.83 8.71
N GLN A 475 -10.24 -15.03 7.41
CA GLN A 475 -10.48 -13.98 6.44
C GLN A 475 -11.74 -14.30 5.63
N MET A 476 -12.54 -13.28 5.37
CA MET A 476 -13.71 -13.35 4.50
C MET A 476 -13.60 -12.35 3.37
N ASP A 477 -13.94 -12.80 2.16
CA ASP A 477 -14.01 -12.02 0.93
C ASP A 477 -15.40 -12.13 0.31
N LYS A 478 -16.07 -11.01 0.04
CA LYS A 478 -17.37 -10.97 -0.66
C LYS A 478 -17.45 -9.73 -1.54
N ASN A 479 -18.08 -9.85 -2.69
CA ASN A 479 -18.44 -8.69 -3.50
C ASN A 479 -19.96 -8.51 -3.53
N PHE A 480 -20.42 -7.32 -3.19
CA PHE A 480 -21.83 -6.94 -3.16
C PHE A 480 -22.25 -6.04 -4.34
N GLY A 481 -21.38 -5.92 -5.35
CA GLY A 481 -21.61 -5.08 -6.52
C GLY A 481 -22.68 -5.61 -7.46
N GLU A 482 -23.32 -4.71 -8.19
CA GLU A 482 -24.21 -5.06 -9.30
C GLU A 482 -23.41 -5.63 -10.49
N GLY A 483 -22.08 -5.45 -10.48
CA GLY A 483 -21.16 -6.02 -11.46
C GLY A 483 -21.05 -5.23 -12.74
N GLN A 484 -20.95 -5.94 -13.85
CA GLN A 484 -20.77 -5.36 -15.18
C GLN A 484 -22.14 -5.10 -15.81
N LEU A 485 -22.40 -3.84 -16.18
CA LEU A 485 -23.64 -3.35 -16.73
C LEU A 485 -23.36 -2.69 -18.08
N TYR A 486 -23.88 -3.27 -19.15
CA TYR A 486 -23.76 -2.73 -20.51
C TYR A 486 -24.88 -3.27 -21.39
N ASP A 487 -25.12 -2.60 -22.52
CA ASP A 487 -26.02 -3.05 -23.57
C ASP A 487 -25.27 -3.97 -24.55
N PRO A 488 -25.58 -5.27 -24.63
CA PRO A 488 -24.93 -6.19 -25.58
C PRO A 488 -25.09 -5.79 -27.05
N LEU A 489 -26.10 -4.99 -27.37
CA LEU A 489 -26.36 -4.46 -28.70
C LEU A 489 -25.58 -3.16 -28.99
N ARG A 490 -24.94 -2.57 -27.99
CA ARG A 490 -24.04 -1.42 -28.10
C ARG A 490 -22.81 -1.61 -27.23
N PRO A 491 -22.04 -2.68 -27.45
CA PRO A 491 -20.87 -2.98 -26.62
C PRO A 491 -19.80 -1.91 -26.77
N VAL A 492 -19.03 -1.68 -25.70
CA VAL A 492 -17.86 -0.79 -25.73
C VAL A 492 -16.82 -1.32 -26.72
N ASN A 493 -16.64 -2.65 -26.76
CA ASN A 493 -15.76 -3.31 -27.72
C ASN A 493 -16.56 -4.36 -28.51
N TYR A 494 -16.88 -4.03 -29.74
CA TYR A 494 -17.65 -4.91 -30.63
C TYR A 494 -16.88 -6.15 -31.11
N THR A 495 -15.58 -6.21 -30.92
CA THR A 495 -14.75 -7.39 -31.29
C THR A 495 -14.69 -8.44 -30.16
N SER A 496 -15.25 -8.14 -28.99
CA SER A 496 -15.20 -9.03 -27.82
C SER A 496 -16.55 -9.07 -27.09
N ILE A 497 -17.55 -9.68 -27.77
CA ILE A 497 -18.93 -9.81 -27.25
C ILE A 497 -19.19 -11.18 -26.58
N SER A 498 -18.17 -11.97 -26.33
CA SER A 498 -18.25 -13.33 -25.73
C SER A 498 -18.60 -13.34 -24.23
N THR A 499 -18.90 -12.21 -23.65
CA THR A 499 -19.36 -12.08 -22.25
C THR A 499 -20.73 -11.42 -22.20
N ARG A 500 -21.43 -11.56 -21.10
CA ARG A 500 -22.70 -10.90 -20.81
C ARG A 500 -22.62 -10.12 -19.52
N PRO A 501 -23.50 -9.15 -19.28
CA PRO A 501 -23.62 -8.49 -17.97
C PRO A 501 -23.66 -9.53 -16.85
N ARG A 502 -22.90 -9.29 -15.77
CA ARG A 502 -22.77 -10.24 -14.68
C ARG A 502 -22.87 -9.52 -13.34
N PRO A 503 -23.83 -9.87 -12.46
CA PRO A 503 -23.85 -9.40 -11.09
C PRO A 503 -22.73 -10.06 -10.26
N TYR A 504 -22.06 -9.26 -9.41
CA TYR A 504 -21.00 -9.78 -8.54
C TYR A 504 -21.54 -10.26 -7.19
N ASN A 505 -22.70 -9.73 -6.78
CA ASN A 505 -23.38 -10.14 -5.54
C ASN A 505 -23.82 -11.61 -5.51
N ASP A 506 -23.98 -12.25 -6.67
CA ASP A 506 -24.32 -13.68 -6.78
C ASP A 506 -23.13 -14.61 -6.45
N ILE A 507 -21.90 -14.10 -6.52
CA ILE A 507 -20.71 -14.89 -6.25
C ILE A 507 -20.63 -15.18 -4.75
N PRO A 508 -20.48 -16.47 -4.34
CA PRO A 508 -20.38 -16.83 -2.92
C PRO A 508 -19.22 -16.15 -2.22
N ALA A 509 -19.37 -15.89 -0.91
CA ALA A 509 -18.26 -15.40 -0.10
C ALA A 509 -17.16 -16.47 0.01
N GLY A 510 -15.89 -16.06 -0.12
CA GLY A 510 -14.75 -16.89 0.21
C GLY A 510 -14.40 -16.78 1.68
N HIS A 511 -14.08 -17.89 2.33
CA HIS A 511 -13.62 -17.94 3.72
C HIS A 511 -12.29 -18.69 3.79
N ASP A 512 -11.24 -18.03 4.25
CA ASP A 512 -9.93 -18.63 4.51
C ASP A 512 -9.74 -18.78 6.02
N LEU A 513 -9.45 -19.98 6.48
CA LEU A 513 -9.17 -20.28 7.88
C LEU A 513 -7.76 -20.86 7.98
N SER A 514 -7.00 -20.37 8.94
CA SER A 514 -5.64 -20.84 9.14
C SER A 514 -5.32 -21.01 10.62
N PHE A 515 -4.45 -21.98 10.89
CA PHE A 515 -3.83 -22.22 12.20
C PHE A 515 -2.32 -22.15 12.03
N PHE A 516 -1.63 -21.63 13.04
CA PHE A 516 -0.17 -21.58 13.01
C PHE A 516 0.43 -21.80 14.40
N ALA A 517 1.62 -22.41 14.40
CA ALA A 517 2.44 -22.55 15.61
C ALA A 517 3.90 -22.35 15.21
N GLU A 518 4.63 -21.56 16.00
CA GLU A 518 6.03 -21.20 15.78
C GLU A 518 6.77 -21.13 17.11
N ASP A 519 7.94 -21.74 17.16
CA ASP A 519 8.85 -21.61 18.29
C ASP A 519 10.10 -20.84 17.88
N TYR A 520 10.45 -19.85 18.67
CA TYR A 520 11.69 -19.12 18.56
C TYR A 520 12.52 -19.41 19.80
N PHE A 521 13.70 -20.00 19.61
CA PHE A 521 14.58 -20.32 20.69
C PHE A 521 16.02 -19.85 20.47
N THR A 522 16.62 -19.45 21.58
CA THR A 522 18.01 -18.98 21.63
C THR A 522 18.82 -19.98 22.44
N LEU A 523 19.85 -20.54 21.80
CA LEU A 523 20.77 -21.54 22.37
C LEU A 523 22.16 -20.92 22.48
N PRO A 524 22.68 -20.71 23.72
CA PRO A 524 24.08 -20.36 23.89
C PRO A 524 24.98 -21.58 23.66
N VAL A 525 25.92 -21.47 22.73
CA VAL A 525 26.90 -22.52 22.37
C VAL A 525 28.29 -21.97 22.65
N SER A 526 28.85 -22.22 23.83
CA SER A 526 30.09 -21.62 24.30
C SER A 526 30.02 -20.09 24.27
N THR A 527 30.84 -19.43 23.46
CA THR A 527 30.88 -17.99 23.25
C THR A 527 29.96 -17.52 22.08
N HIS A 528 29.33 -18.46 21.39
CA HIS A 528 28.41 -18.20 20.27
C HIS A 528 26.97 -18.22 20.71
N THR A 529 26.09 -17.64 19.91
CA THR A 529 24.64 -17.75 20.10
C THR A 529 23.99 -18.27 18.83
N LEU A 530 23.19 -19.32 18.97
CA LEU A 530 22.37 -19.87 17.88
C LEU A 530 20.92 -19.50 18.14
N GLU A 531 20.30 -18.78 17.21
CA GLU A 531 18.88 -18.46 17.22
C GLU A 531 18.18 -19.28 16.14
N ILE A 532 17.07 -19.93 16.49
CA ILE A 532 16.28 -20.73 15.56
C ILE A 532 14.81 -20.33 15.70
N GLN A 533 14.16 -20.13 14.57
CA GLN A 533 12.73 -19.90 14.45
C GLN A 533 12.17 -21.00 13.55
N ALA A 534 11.31 -21.85 14.11
CA ALA A 534 10.72 -22.97 13.38
C ALA A 534 9.23 -23.02 13.60
N GLY A 535 8.45 -23.21 12.56
CA GLY A 535 7.00 -23.24 12.69
C GLY A 535 6.30 -23.87 11.50
N VAL A 536 5.00 -24.04 11.63
CA VAL A 536 4.11 -24.53 10.58
C VAL A 536 2.82 -23.73 10.57
N ARG A 537 2.34 -23.44 9.38
CA ARG A 537 1.01 -22.89 9.14
C ARG A 537 0.18 -23.89 8.34
N ALA A 538 -1.09 -24.06 8.71
CA ALA A 538 -2.07 -24.84 8.00
C ALA A 538 -3.21 -23.91 7.55
N SER A 539 -3.47 -23.81 6.25
CA SER A 539 -4.50 -22.93 5.67
C SER A 539 -5.47 -23.71 4.80
N SER A 540 -6.76 -23.37 4.87
CA SER A 540 -7.83 -24.02 4.10
C SER A 540 -8.89 -23.00 3.68
N LEU A 541 -9.40 -23.13 2.44
CA LEU A 541 -10.62 -22.45 2.01
C LEU A 541 -11.84 -23.27 2.48
N LEU A 542 -12.74 -22.58 3.17
CA LEU A 542 -14.01 -23.13 3.63
C LEU A 542 -15.11 -22.91 2.59
N ASN A 543 -16.28 -23.54 2.80
CA ASN A 543 -17.54 -23.40 2.04
C ASN A 543 -17.45 -23.61 0.51
N LEU A 544 -16.40 -24.25 0.01
CA LEU A 544 -16.35 -24.62 -1.40
C LEU A 544 -17.23 -25.84 -1.70
N PRO A 545 -17.83 -25.97 -2.88
CA PRO A 545 -18.52 -27.18 -3.32
C PRO A 545 -17.61 -28.41 -3.29
N LYS A 546 -18.17 -29.58 -3.04
CA LYS A 546 -17.42 -30.86 -2.95
C LYS A 546 -16.64 -31.19 -4.24
N ALA A 547 -17.07 -30.68 -5.38
CA ALA A 547 -16.39 -30.88 -6.66
C ALA A 547 -14.99 -30.25 -6.70
N TYR A 548 -14.72 -29.25 -5.89
CA TYR A 548 -13.42 -28.60 -5.87
C TYR A 548 -12.37 -29.43 -5.14
N LYS A 549 -11.21 -29.60 -5.75
CA LYS A 549 -10.02 -30.20 -5.14
C LYS A 549 -9.55 -29.50 -3.86
N LEU A 550 -9.90 -28.20 -3.72
CA LEU A 550 -9.66 -27.37 -2.55
C LEU A 550 -10.63 -27.62 -1.40
N HIS A 551 -11.75 -28.31 -1.63
CA HIS A 551 -12.77 -28.57 -0.61
C HIS A 551 -12.17 -29.25 0.62
N ASN A 552 -12.26 -28.60 1.78
CA ASN A 552 -11.74 -29.08 3.08
C ASN A 552 -10.26 -29.50 3.07
N LYS A 553 -9.45 -29.00 2.13
CA LYS A 553 -8.05 -29.34 2.01
C LYS A 553 -7.18 -28.34 2.74
N PHE A 554 -6.38 -28.82 3.70
CA PHE A 554 -5.36 -28.03 4.36
C PHE A 554 -4.03 -28.06 3.60
N TYR A 555 -3.43 -26.88 3.45
CA TYR A 555 -2.09 -26.68 2.92
C TYR A 555 -1.15 -26.34 4.06
N PHE A 556 -0.08 -27.15 4.20
CA PHE A 556 0.89 -26.99 5.26
C PHE A 556 2.14 -26.26 4.72
N ASP A 557 2.53 -25.21 5.42
CA ASP A 557 3.66 -24.34 5.10
C ASP A 557 4.67 -24.39 6.26
N PRO A 558 5.53 -25.43 6.36
CA PRO A 558 6.63 -25.42 7.31
C PRO A 558 7.69 -24.38 6.91
N ARG A 559 8.24 -23.69 7.91
CA ARG A 559 9.28 -22.67 7.75
C ARG A 559 10.28 -22.79 8.87
N VAL A 560 11.57 -22.66 8.52
CA VAL A 560 12.66 -22.66 9.49
C VAL A 560 13.64 -21.57 9.09
N ASN A 561 13.97 -20.70 10.04
CA ASN A 561 15.05 -19.73 9.94
C ASN A 561 16.07 -20.01 11.05
N MET A 562 17.33 -19.81 10.76
CA MET A 562 18.44 -20.00 11.68
C MET A 562 19.40 -18.81 11.56
N LYS A 563 19.94 -18.36 12.68
CA LYS A 563 20.97 -17.33 12.72
C LYS A 563 22.03 -17.69 13.74
N TRP A 564 23.28 -17.71 13.31
CA TRP A 564 24.44 -17.98 14.13
C TRP A 564 25.20 -16.68 14.36
N LEU A 565 25.23 -16.25 15.61
CA LEU A 565 25.96 -15.07 16.07
C LEU A 565 27.31 -15.51 16.59
N PHE A 566 28.35 -14.96 16.03
CA PHE A 566 29.73 -15.21 16.45
C PHE A 566 30.15 -14.22 17.54
N PRO A 567 31.13 -14.58 18.38
CA PRO A 567 31.70 -13.64 19.34
C PRO A 567 32.27 -12.42 18.63
N ALA A 568 32.06 -11.25 19.19
CA ALA A 568 32.62 -10.04 18.63
C ALA A 568 34.12 -9.96 18.91
N PHE A 569 34.87 -9.51 17.91
CA PHE A 569 36.27 -9.19 18.04
C PHE A 569 36.49 -7.68 18.12
N PHE A 570 37.57 -7.26 18.77
CA PHE A 570 37.94 -5.86 18.79
C PHE A 570 39.23 -5.70 17.96
N ILE A 571 39.24 -4.75 17.04
CA ILE A 571 40.37 -4.31 16.25
C ILE A 571 40.67 -2.87 16.68
N GLY A 572 41.69 -2.71 17.56
CA GLY A 572 41.82 -1.46 18.34
C GLY A 572 40.60 -1.23 19.23
N ASP A 573 40.03 -0.01 19.19
CA ASP A 573 38.82 0.36 19.94
C ASP A 573 37.52 0.03 19.21
N GLN A 574 37.58 -0.54 18.02
CA GLN A 574 36.41 -0.79 17.18
C GLN A 574 35.93 -2.24 17.27
N LYS A 575 34.63 -2.42 17.43
CA LYS A 575 33.97 -3.72 17.50
C LYS A 575 33.71 -4.26 16.06
N LEU A 576 34.21 -5.47 15.80
CA LEU A 576 33.88 -6.28 14.64
C LEU A 576 32.89 -7.38 15.05
N SER A 577 31.72 -7.41 14.46
CA SER A 577 30.74 -8.49 14.65
C SER A 577 30.33 -9.08 13.30
N TYR A 578 30.13 -10.38 13.27
CA TYR A 578 29.63 -11.07 12.09
C TYR A 578 28.61 -12.14 12.48
N GLU A 579 27.68 -12.39 11.57
CA GLU A 579 26.63 -13.38 11.73
C GLU A 579 26.37 -14.08 10.41
N ILE A 580 25.98 -15.35 10.48
CA ILE A 580 25.52 -16.13 9.35
C ILE A 580 24.08 -16.56 9.65
N GLY A 581 23.19 -16.28 8.74
CA GLY A 581 21.78 -16.67 8.82
C GLY A 581 21.33 -17.42 7.58
N GLY A 582 20.18 -18.04 7.66
CA GLY A 582 19.55 -18.65 6.52
C GLY A 582 18.16 -19.17 6.88
N GLY A 583 17.41 -19.52 5.86
CA GLY A 583 16.06 -20.05 6.06
C GLY A 583 15.61 -20.91 4.89
N ILE A 584 14.59 -21.73 5.17
CA ILE A 584 13.95 -22.61 4.21
C ILE A 584 12.46 -22.67 4.54
N GLY A 585 11.58 -22.64 3.52
CA GLY A 585 10.15 -22.78 3.80
C GLY A 585 9.25 -22.85 2.58
N TRP A 586 8.05 -23.32 2.86
CA TRP A 586 6.94 -23.34 1.91
C TRP A 586 6.00 -22.18 2.16
N HIS A 587 5.40 -21.70 1.07
CA HIS A 587 4.46 -20.58 1.08
C HIS A 587 3.31 -20.91 0.14
N SER A 588 2.08 -20.80 0.63
CA SER A 588 0.88 -21.08 -0.15
C SER A 588 0.01 -19.83 -0.27
N MET A 589 -0.63 -19.65 -1.44
CA MET A 589 -1.59 -18.58 -1.72
C MET A 589 -2.84 -19.20 -2.32
N MET A 590 -4.00 -18.87 -1.76
CA MET A 590 -5.30 -19.34 -2.22
C MET A 590 -5.76 -18.60 -3.49
N PRO A 591 -6.57 -19.23 -4.35
CA PRO A 591 -7.16 -18.53 -5.50
C PRO A 591 -8.13 -17.43 -5.05
N SER A 592 -8.25 -16.37 -5.84
CA SER A 592 -9.22 -15.29 -5.63
C SER A 592 -10.63 -15.70 -6.04
N LEU A 593 -11.63 -14.89 -5.69
CA LEU A 593 -13.02 -15.13 -6.11
C LEU A 593 -13.17 -15.16 -7.63
N THR A 594 -12.44 -14.30 -8.37
CA THR A 594 -12.47 -14.30 -9.85
C THR A 594 -11.86 -15.57 -10.47
N GLN A 595 -10.90 -16.19 -9.78
CA GLN A 595 -10.27 -17.43 -10.23
C GLN A 595 -11.12 -18.67 -9.89
N LEU A 596 -11.85 -18.63 -8.76
CA LEU A 596 -12.78 -19.68 -8.35
C LEU A 596 -14.08 -19.63 -9.15
N TYR A 597 -14.56 -18.42 -9.43
CA TYR A 597 -15.85 -18.16 -10.08
C TYR A 597 -15.66 -17.24 -11.27
N PRO A 598 -15.03 -17.72 -12.37
CA PRO A 598 -14.83 -16.91 -13.59
C PRO A 598 -16.16 -16.57 -14.26
N ASN A 599 -16.16 -15.59 -15.17
CA ASN A 599 -17.30 -15.32 -16.04
C ASN A 599 -17.61 -16.53 -16.92
N LEU A 600 -18.88 -16.78 -17.19
CA LEU A 600 -19.30 -17.69 -18.24
C LEU A 600 -18.80 -17.16 -19.60
N LEU A 601 -18.48 -18.06 -20.52
CA LEU A 601 -18.19 -17.74 -21.89
C LEU A 601 -19.43 -18.04 -22.75
N TYR A 602 -19.82 -17.05 -23.53
CA TYR A 602 -20.88 -17.17 -24.51
C TYR A 602 -20.24 -17.28 -25.90
N GLU A 603 -20.35 -18.44 -26.53
CA GLU A 603 -19.89 -18.66 -27.90
C GLU A 603 -21.08 -18.56 -28.81
N ASP A 604 -21.17 -17.39 -29.50
CA ASP A 604 -22.25 -17.07 -30.40
C ASP A 604 -21.83 -17.39 -31.85
N ILE A 605 -22.36 -18.47 -32.42
CA ILE A 605 -22.02 -18.94 -33.76
C ILE A 605 -23.11 -18.54 -34.73
N ILE A 606 -22.72 -17.86 -35.78
CA ILE A 606 -23.63 -17.46 -36.85
C ILE A 606 -23.96 -18.67 -37.71
N GLN A 607 -25.25 -18.99 -37.84
CA GLN A 607 -25.77 -20.06 -38.71
C GLN A 607 -26.25 -19.54 -40.03
N LEU A 608 -26.87 -18.34 -40.07
CA LEU A 608 -27.26 -17.62 -41.26
C LEU A 608 -26.95 -16.13 -41.12
N ASN A 609 -26.29 -15.54 -42.05
CA ASN A 609 -26.05 -14.10 -42.15
C ASN A 609 -26.58 -13.57 -43.47
N TYR A 610 -27.86 -13.22 -43.51
CA TYR A 610 -28.51 -12.61 -44.69
C TYR A 610 -28.75 -11.14 -44.43
N TYR A 611 -27.86 -10.29 -44.93
CA TYR A 611 -27.99 -8.85 -44.86
C TYR A 611 -28.65 -8.31 -46.12
N HIS A 612 -29.78 -7.62 -45.98
CA HIS A 612 -30.49 -6.93 -47.05
C HIS A 612 -30.57 -5.43 -46.74
N ASN A 613 -30.57 -4.55 -47.78
CA ASN A 613 -30.67 -3.10 -47.59
C ASN A 613 -31.98 -2.71 -46.89
N ASN A 614 -33.11 -3.32 -47.26
CA ASN A 614 -34.35 -3.20 -46.53
C ASN A 614 -34.27 -4.05 -45.25
N PRO A 615 -34.35 -3.42 -44.03
CA PRO A 615 -34.29 -4.15 -42.78
C PRO A 615 -35.34 -5.24 -42.60
N ALA A 616 -36.51 -5.09 -43.23
CA ALA A 616 -37.62 -6.06 -43.16
C ALA A 616 -37.28 -7.43 -43.78
N TYR A 617 -36.27 -7.51 -44.63
CA TYR A 617 -35.85 -8.75 -45.30
C TYR A 617 -34.56 -9.35 -44.70
N ARG A 618 -34.02 -8.75 -43.63
CA ARG A 618 -32.82 -9.26 -42.98
C ARG A 618 -33.11 -10.50 -42.16
N ARG A 619 -32.25 -11.49 -42.23
CA ARG A 619 -32.27 -12.64 -41.32
C ARG A 619 -30.88 -12.89 -40.77
N LEU A 620 -30.77 -12.94 -39.49
CA LEU A 620 -29.57 -13.36 -38.78
C LEU A 620 -29.96 -14.48 -37.81
N GLN A 621 -29.50 -15.69 -38.09
CA GLN A 621 -29.73 -16.85 -37.22
C GLN A 621 -28.44 -17.18 -36.52
N MET A 622 -28.52 -17.41 -35.24
CA MET A 622 -27.37 -17.74 -34.36
C MET A 622 -27.69 -18.91 -33.46
N ILE A 623 -26.63 -19.59 -33.00
CA ILE A 623 -26.72 -20.52 -31.88
C ILE A 623 -25.72 -20.06 -30.82
N THR A 624 -26.19 -19.97 -29.58
CA THR A 624 -25.34 -19.61 -28.42
C THR A 624 -25.04 -20.85 -27.58
N TYR A 625 -23.77 -21.09 -27.35
CA TYR A 625 -23.29 -22.04 -26.35
C TYR A 625 -22.80 -21.30 -25.11
N ILE A 626 -23.24 -21.76 -23.93
CA ILE A 626 -22.80 -21.22 -22.64
C ILE A 626 -21.80 -22.19 -22.04
N ILE A 627 -20.55 -21.75 -21.86
CA ILE A 627 -19.45 -22.56 -21.39
C ILE A 627 -19.05 -22.10 -19.99
N ASP A 628 -19.17 -22.99 -19.01
CA ASP A 628 -18.64 -22.77 -17.66
C ASP A 628 -17.11 -22.95 -17.68
N ARG A 629 -16.39 -21.88 -17.31
CA ARG A 629 -14.92 -21.86 -17.24
C ARG A 629 -14.38 -22.17 -15.84
N THR A 630 -15.22 -22.61 -14.95
CA THR A 630 -14.82 -23.04 -13.60
C THR A 630 -13.86 -24.22 -13.70
N ASN A 631 -12.77 -24.17 -12.94
CA ASN A 631 -11.83 -25.28 -12.84
C ASN A 631 -11.86 -25.88 -11.43
N PRO A 632 -12.54 -26.99 -11.23
CA PRO A 632 -12.60 -27.65 -9.92
C PRO A 632 -11.26 -28.27 -9.47
N ASP A 633 -10.32 -28.49 -10.39
CA ASP A 633 -8.99 -29.04 -10.09
C ASP A 633 -7.98 -27.99 -9.57
N LEU A 634 -8.40 -26.74 -9.40
CA LEU A 634 -7.52 -25.71 -8.83
C LEU A 634 -7.00 -26.12 -7.46
N SER A 635 -5.73 -25.82 -7.23
CA SER A 635 -5.03 -25.95 -5.96
C SER A 635 -4.42 -24.62 -5.54
N ALA A 636 -3.95 -24.51 -4.30
CA ALA A 636 -3.20 -23.34 -3.88
C ALA A 636 -1.91 -23.17 -4.72
N ALA A 637 -1.56 -21.93 -5.04
CA ALA A 637 -0.24 -21.63 -5.59
C ALA A 637 0.80 -21.82 -4.49
N ARG A 638 1.86 -22.58 -4.75
CA ARG A 638 2.91 -22.90 -3.77
C ARG A 638 4.28 -22.50 -4.27
N ASN A 639 5.04 -21.82 -3.38
CA ASN A 639 6.41 -21.40 -3.61
C ASN A 639 7.32 -21.97 -2.52
N PHE A 640 8.39 -22.63 -2.93
CA PHE A 640 9.45 -23.10 -2.06
C PHE A 640 10.61 -22.12 -2.11
N LYS A 641 11.05 -21.63 -0.94
CA LYS A 641 12.12 -20.66 -0.81
C LYS A 641 13.22 -21.17 0.11
N TRP A 642 14.46 -20.80 -0.20
CA TRP A 642 15.56 -20.89 0.74
C TRP A 642 16.56 -19.76 0.49
N GLU A 643 17.27 -19.35 1.56
CA GLU A 643 18.29 -18.32 1.50
C GLU A 643 19.39 -18.56 2.51
N ILE A 644 20.60 -18.05 2.18
CA ILE A 644 21.73 -17.96 3.09
C ILE A 644 22.20 -16.51 3.08
N ARG A 645 22.47 -15.97 4.27
CA ARG A 645 22.84 -14.56 4.48
C ARG A 645 24.08 -14.49 5.37
N GLY A 646 25.01 -13.59 5.03
CA GLY A 646 26.12 -13.15 5.86
C GLY A 646 26.03 -11.66 6.15
N ASN A 647 26.18 -11.27 7.41
CA ASN A 647 26.26 -9.88 7.83
C ASN A 647 27.58 -9.63 8.56
N ILE A 648 28.24 -8.52 8.23
CA ILE A 648 29.47 -8.06 8.86
C ILE A 648 29.28 -6.61 9.27
N THR A 649 29.49 -6.31 10.54
CA THR A 649 29.45 -4.95 11.07
C THR A 649 30.82 -4.60 11.69
N TYR A 650 31.44 -3.53 11.20
CA TYR A 650 32.72 -3.00 11.71
C TYR A 650 32.64 -1.47 11.79
N ALA A 651 32.89 -0.92 12.97
CA ALA A 651 32.99 0.52 13.19
C ALA A 651 31.81 1.31 12.56
N GLU A 652 30.58 0.85 12.77
CA GLU A 652 29.33 1.40 12.19
C GLU A 652 29.16 1.18 10.67
N ASN A 653 30.09 0.52 9.99
CA ASN A 653 29.89 0.05 8.63
C ASN A 653 29.24 -1.33 8.64
N ASN A 654 28.24 -1.54 7.81
CA ASN A 654 27.53 -2.80 7.71
C ASN A 654 27.50 -3.30 6.28
N LEU A 655 27.89 -4.56 6.09
CA LEU A 655 27.79 -5.29 4.82
C LEU A 655 26.89 -6.49 5.02
N SER A 656 25.81 -6.56 4.24
CA SER A 656 24.93 -7.72 4.16
C SER A 656 25.00 -8.32 2.77
N VAL A 657 25.15 -9.64 2.68
CA VAL A 657 25.12 -10.39 1.43
C VAL A 657 24.17 -11.57 1.60
N THR A 658 23.21 -11.70 0.70
CA THR A 658 22.21 -12.77 0.70
C THR A 658 22.19 -13.49 -0.63
N TYR A 659 22.37 -14.81 -0.62
CA TYR A 659 22.06 -15.67 -1.76
C TYR A 659 20.72 -16.33 -1.54
N PHE A 660 19.84 -16.30 -2.55
CA PHE A 660 18.49 -16.87 -2.45
C PHE A 660 18.10 -17.69 -3.68
N LYS A 661 17.16 -18.60 -3.46
CA LYS A 661 16.48 -19.35 -4.52
C LYS A 661 15.02 -19.55 -4.18
N GLU A 662 14.15 -19.29 -5.16
CA GLU A 662 12.72 -19.48 -5.08
C GLU A 662 12.25 -20.36 -6.23
N ASN A 663 11.31 -21.26 -5.97
CA ASN A 663 10.77 -22.19 -6.97
C ASN A 663 9.26 -22.36 -6.77
N MET A 664 8.47 -21.63 -7.56
CA MET A 664 7.03 -21.80 -7.67
C MET A 664 6.73 -22.76 -8.81
N THR A 665 5.91 -23.80 -8.55
CA THR A 665 5.56 -24.82 -9.54
C THR A 665 4.07 -24.87 -9.87
N SER A 666 3.25 -24.13 -9.13
CA SER A 666 1.77 -24.20 -9.20
C SER A 666 1.12 -22.80 -9.16
N GLY A 667 1.77 -21.80 -9.71
CA GLY A 667 1.21 -20.45 -9.81
C GLY A 667 -0.02 -20.43 -10.75
N PHE A 668 -0.92 -19.47 -10.54
CA PHE A 668 -2.12 -19.33 -11.36
C PHE A 668 -1.79 -18.71 -12.72
N ARG A 669 -2.42 -19.24 -13.76
CA ARG A 669 -2.41 -18.69 -15.11
C ARG A 669 -3.63 -19.16 -15.87
N THR A 670 -3.95 -18.47 -16.97
CA THR A 670 -4.92 -18.95 -17.95
C THR A 670 -4.31 -20.09 -18.79
N GLY A 671 -4.94 -21.24 -18.77
CA GLY A 671 -4.68 -22.38 -19.66
C GLY A 671 -5.74 -22.46 -20.73
N THR A 672 -5.42 -23.11 -21.86
CA THR A 672 -6.33 -23.24 -23.00
C THR A 672 -7.04 -24.59 -22.98
N ARG A 673 -8.34 -24.57 -23.27
CA ARG A 673 -9.16 -25.77 -23.52
C ARG A 673 -9.80 -25.70 -24.91
N LEU A 674 -10.08 -26.85 -25.47
CA LEU A 674 -10.74 -27.01 -26.75
C LEU A 674 -12.07 -27.73 -26.53
N LEU A 675 -13.14 -27.25 -27.23
CA LEU A 675 -14.46 -27.83 -27.17
C LEU A 675 -15.08 -27.81 -28.56
N PRO A 676 -15.42 -28.98 -29.17
CA PRO A 676 -16.12 -29.01 -30.45
C PRO A 676 -17.59 -28.62 -30.21
N LEU A 677 -18.08 -27.65 -31.01
CA LEU A 677 -19.42 -27.13 -30.98
C LEU A 677 -20.08 -27.35 -32.34
N ALA A 678 -21.13 -28.15 -32.39
CA ALA A 678 -21.86 -28.45 -33.61
C ALA A 678 -22.85 -27.33 -33.93
N TYR A 679 -22.95 -26.93 -35.18
CA TYR A 679 -23.91 -25.91 -35.62
C TYR A 679 -24.34 -26.13 -37.07
N LYS A 680 -25.45 -25.52 -37.44
CA LYS A 680 -25.96 -25.54 -38.81
C LYS A 680 -25.36 -24.34 -39.55
N THR A 681 -24.97 -24.54 -40.84
CA THR A 681 -24.63 -23.48 -41.75
C THR A 681 -25.66 -23.48 -42.88
N TYR A 682 -26.54 -22.49 -42.87
CA TYR A 682 -27.56 -22.36 -43.90
C TYR A 682 -26.95 -21.81 -45.21
N ASP A 683 -27.39 -22.37 -46.37
CA ASP A 683 -26.89 -21.96 -47.66
C ASP A 683 -27.59 -20.68 -48.15
N ASN A 684 -26.86 -19.58 -48.18
CA ASN A 684 -27.36 -18.31 -48.69
C ASN A 684 -27.80 -18.36 -50.15
N ASN A 685 -27.25 -19.26 -50.96
CA ASN A 685 -27.61 -19.41 -52.38
C ASN A 685 -28.98 -20.05 -52.55
N SER A 686 -29.52 -20.69 -51.52
CA SER A 686 -30.88 -21.20 -51.54
C SER A 686 -31.96 -20.12 -51.43
N ILE A 687 -31.56 -18.84 -51.19
CA ILE A 687 -32.48 -17.71 -51.05
C ILE A 687 -32.71 -17.06 -52.42
N ASP A 688 -33.96 -17.12 -52.92
CA ASP A 688 -34.36 -16.35 -54.09
C ASP A 688 -34.80 -14.94 -53.66
N ALA A 689 -33.89 -13.96 -53.85
CA ALA A 689 -34.12 -12.56 -53.47
C ALA A 689 -35.29 -11.89 -54.23
N THR A 690 -35.76 -12.50 -55.34
CA THR A 690 -36.83 -11.92 -56.18
C THR A 690 -38.23 -12.28 -55.68
N THR A 691 -38.33 -13.33 -54.84
CA THR A 691 -39.60 -13.84 -54.32
C THR A 691 -39.80 -13.55 -52.83
N LEU A 692 -38.85 -12.86 -52.21
CA LEU A 692 -38.94 -12.54 -50.79
C LEU A 692 -40.05 -11.52 -50.51
N ASP A 693 -40.99 -11.87 -49.64
CA ASP A 693 -42.02 -10.99 -49.04
C ASP A 693 -41.73 -10.69 -47.56
N GLY A 694 -40.63 -11.21 -47.02
CA GLY A 694 -40.16 -11.02 -45.62
C GLY A 694 -38.75 -11.60 -45.42
N PRO A 695 -38.31 -11.79 -44.17
CA PRO A 695 -37.06 -12.46 -43.87
C PRO A 695 -37.06 -13.90 -44.40
N PRO A 696 -35.92 -14.47 -44.88
CA PRO A 696 -35.87 -15.85 -45.37
C PRO A 696 -36.39 -16.86 -44.35
N ASP A 697 -37.24 -17.77 -44.81
CA ASP A 697 -37.79 -18.85 -43.96
C ASP A 697 -36.79 -20.00 -43.85
N LEU A 698 -36.26 -20.22 -42.62
CA LEU A 698 -35.25 -21.26 -42.35
C LEU A 698 -35.77 -22.69 -42.65
N SER A 699 -37.09 -22.90 -42.58
CA SER A 699 -37.69 -24.21 -42.83
C SER A 699 -37.58 -24.63 -44.33
N GLN A 700 -37.41 -23.66 -45.20
CA GLN A 700 -37.28 -23.87 -46.65
C GLN A 700 -35.82 -23.85 -47.10
N MET A 701 -34.88 -23.56 -46.23
CA MET A 701 -33.48 -23.45 -46.57
C MET A 701 -32.75 -24.76 -46.37
N THR A 702 -31.80 -25.03 -47.22
CA THR A 702 -30.84 -26.12 -47.06
C THR A 702 -29.75 -25.70 -46.10
N TYR A 703 -29.25 -26.64 -45.31
CA TYR A 703 -28.13 -26.40 -44.40
C TYR A 703 -27.18 -27.60 -44.40
N THR A 704 -25.92 -27.33 -44.03
CA THR A 704 -24.92 -28.32 -43.70
C THR A 704 -24.67 -28.34 -42.20
N GLN A 705 -24.39 -29.51 -41.64
CA GLN A 705 -23.94 -29.61 -40.27
C GLN A 705 -22.44 -29.37 -40.24
N ASP A 706 -21.99 -28.43 -39.39
CA ASP A 706 -20.59 -28.07 -39.25
C ASP A 706 -20.17 -28.10 -37.77
N THR A 707 -18.86 -28.03 -37.52
CA THR A 707 -18.31 -28.07 -36.17
C THR A 707 -17.25 -27.00 -35.96
N LEU A 708 -17.49 -26.08 -35.03
CA LEU A 708 -16.50 -25.08 -34.61
C LEU A 708 -15.66 -25.67 -33.45
N MET A 709 -14.35 -25.62 -33.58
CA MET A 709 -13.45 -25.91 -32.46
C MET A 709 -13.30 -24.64 -31.62
N CYS A 710 -14.13 -24.49 -30.58
CA CYS A 710 -14.05 -23.38 -29.65
C CYS A 710 -12.79 -23.50 -28.80
N ILE A 711 -12.01 -22.43 -28.76
CA ILE A 711 -10.78 -22.30 -27.93
C ILE A 711 -11.05 -21.32 -26.80
N TYR A 712 -10.99 -21.82 -25.56
CA TYR A 712 -11.29 -20.96 -24.41
C TYR A 712 -10.30 -21.09 -23.29
N GLY A 713 -10.20 -20.02 -22.48
CA GLY A 713 -9.31 -19.94 -21.32
C GLY A 713 -9.98 -20.38 -20.03
N ILE A 714 -9.27 -21.18 -19.24
CA ILE A 714 -9.62 -21.51 -17.85
C ILE A 714 -8.45 -21.20 -16.92
N THR A 715 -8.74 -20.84 -15.68
CA THR A 715 -7.68 -20.69 -14.67
C THR A 715 -7.08 -22.04 -14.32
N THR A 716 -5.75 -22.15 -14.35
CA THR A 716 -4.99 -23.37 -14.03
C THR A 716 -3.82 -23.05 -13.09
N ASN A 717 -3.21 -24.07 -12.50
CA ASN A 717 -1.95 -23.99 -11.74
C ASN A 717 -0.72 -24.20 -12.64
N GLY A 718 -0.71 -23.59 -13.81
CA GLY A 718 0.31 -23.84 -14.85
C GLY A 718 1.56 -22.96 -14.79
N THR A 719 1.57 -21.90 -13.98
CA THR A 719 2.75 -21.01 -13.88
C THR A 719 3.87 -21.69 -13.11
N LYS A 720 5.06 -21.71 -13.73
CA LYS A 720 6.32 -22.10 -13.10
C LYS A 720 7.25 -20.90 -13.06
N LEU A 721 7.72 -20.54 -11.88
CA LEU A 721 8.60 -19.39 -11.69
C LEU A 721 9.82 -19.81 -10.85
N ARG A 722 11.02 -19.64 -11.38
CA ARG A 722 12.28 -19.85 -10.65
C ARG A 722 13.02 -18.53 -10.58
N LYS A 723 13.39 -18.13 -9.37
CA LYS A 723 14.23 -16.97 -9.09
C LYS A 723 15.48 -17.43 -8.38
N THR A 724 16.63 -16.90 -8.79
CA THR A 724 17.92 -17.12 -8.12
C THR A 724 18.72 -15.82 -8.20
N GLY A 725 19.29 -15.39 -7.10
CA GLY A 725 20.04 -14.14 -7.09
C GLY A 725 20.94 -13.97 -5.88
N VAL A 726 21.78 -12.95 -5.96
CA VAL A 726 22.60 -12.43 -4.86
C VAL A 726 22.16 -10.99 -4.63
N GLU A 727 21.78 -10.67 -3.40
CA GLU A 727 21.53 -9.32 -2.94
C GLU A 727 22.70 -8.90 -2.05
N PHE A 728 23.17 -7.68 -2.22
CA PHE A 728 24.15 -7.10 -1.30
C PHE A 728 23.72 -5.69 -0.94
N GLN A 729 23.97 -5.32 0.30
CA GLN A 729 23.76 -3.98 0.81
C GLN A 729 24.94 -3.59 1.67
N PHE A 730 25.53 -2.44 1.36
CA PHE A 730 26.60 -1.84 2.14
C PHE A 730 26.13 -0.48 2.67
N SER A 731 26.27 -0.27 3.97
CA SER A 731 26.08 1.03 4.60
C SER A 731 27.34 1.43 5.34
N SER A 732 27.88 2.61 5.04
CA SER A 732 29.10 3.11 5.69
C SER A 732 28.77 4.11 6.80
N LYS A 733 29.69 4.25 7.76
CA LYS A 733 29.72 5.43 8.63
C LYS A 733 29.81 6.70 7.79
N ARG A 734 29.23 7.79 8.28
CA ARG A 734 29.37 9.10 7.64
C ARG A 734 30.85 9.46 7.50
N ILE A 735 31.27 9.87 6.31
CA ILE A 735 32.61 10.38 6.03
C ILE A 735 32.52 11.92 6.18
N PRO A 736 33.00 12.49 7.32
CA PRO A 736 32.81 13.92 7.60
C PRO A 736 33.42 14.82 6.53
N ALA A 737 34.58 14.43 5.98
CA ALA A 737 35.29 15.19 4.96
C ALA A 737 34.50 15.34 3.63
N LEU A 738 33.61 14.39 3.34
CA LEU A 738 32.78 14.38 2.12
C LEU A 738 31.32 14.75 2.42
N ALA A 739 30.98 14.97 3.70
CA ALA A 739 29.61 15.17 4.18
C ALA A 739 28.61 14.11 3.64
N THR A 740 29.12 12.91 3.31
CA THR A 740 28.38 11.82 2.68
C THR A 740 28.51 10.52 3.49
N ARG A 741 27.65 9.56 3.18
CA ARG A 741 27.63 8.22 3.75
C ARG A 741 27.62 7.17 2.65
#